data_531e51126055400d03407d14fa2061ad
#
_entry.id   531e51126055400d03407d14fa2061ad
#
_cell.length_a   1.000
_cell.length_b   1.000
_cell.length_c   1.000
_cell.angle_alpha   90.00
_cell.angle_beta   90.00
_cell.angle_gamma   90.00
#
_symmetry.space_group_name_H-M   'P 1'
#
loop_
_entity.id
_entity.type
_entity.pdbx_description
1 polymer ?
#
loop_
_entity_poly.entity_id
_entity_poly.type
_entity_poly.pdbx_seq_one_letter_code
_entity_poly.pdbx_strand_id
1 'polypeptide(L)'
;MNIRDDNPQTAFSLVADFDGDMNALLQTQHEDTLPALALRNMMLFPGVVGSVTIGRPMSLKVVSQSLKKGAIIAVLAQKNGDVEDPDRKDLFDEGVVARVMRMIDLPNGNSMAILQTYGAIKLEHIKRRKPTMRVEVSSIPEVTYNKDDKEFAVLADACRDAVIRFLKLNEGMRSEEAAFAVRNISHPAFLVNFICSNMQLSQEDRYTLFQLHDMRERAFKLLQMLNRECQFAQIKHDIQNQTREELDQQQREYFLHQQIKNIQTELGEDGNSDVAEIERKAEKLTFPDKVKELFKREVEKLKRLNQQSPDYNVQLNYLQTLVALPWGINTEDNLSIKNAEHVLERDHYGMEKVKERILEHLATLRYRKAEKAPILCLVGPPGVGKTSLGRSIAEALGRKYVRISLGGVHDEAEIRGHRRTYIGAMPGRIVKGIMKAESSNPLFVLDEIDKVSENNYNGDPHSALLEVLDPEQNNAFHDNYLDVDYDLSKIFFIATANTLQTIPQPLLDRMEVIEVEGYLTEEKKEIARRHLIPKEQKVFDFGDGAKLKFTPAAIEYIIEKYTRESGVRQLEKQVDKIFRKVAFLTSKSEDGKMPFADRSIKPADIEALLGKPLFNRDKYQGNKYAGVVTGLAWTAVGGEILFIETSVSRSKGPKLTLTGNLGDVMKESAVLALEYIKSHADTLNLDYRVFDHWGIHIHVPEGATPKDGPSAGITIATSIASALTQRRVRDHIAMTGEITLRGRVLPVGGIKEKILAAKRAGITDIMISEDNRKDIEDINARYIEGLSFHFVENVQDVLRFALLDEKVEHAIDLTVEDDSADNSDAHKQATDNKVAVRLLKEK
;
A
#
# COMPACT_ATOMS: atom_id res chain seq x y z
N MET A 1 -1.35 -30.31 -22.16
CA MET A 1 -1.47 -31.64 -21.63
C MET A 1 -1.30 -31.56 -20.12
N ASN A 2 -2.31 -31.92 -19.36
CA ASN A 2 -2.45 -31.86 -17.89
C ASN A 2 -2.24 -30.49 -17.22
N ILE A 3 -3.22 -29.65 -17.39
CA ILE A 3 -3.53 -28.57 -16.47
C ILE A 3 -4.11 -29.24 -15.23
N ARG A 4 -3.36 -29.27 -14.13
CA ARG A 4 -3.91 -29.52 -12.80
C ARG A 4 -4.58 -28.25 -12.34
N ASP A 5 -5.89 -28.16 -12.56
CA ASP A 5 -6.78 -27.24 -11.86
C ASP A 5 -6.89 -27.67 -10.39
N ASP A 6 -5.95 -27.25 -9.56
CA ASP A 6 -6.03 -27.35 -8.10
C ASP A 6 -6.71 -26.09 -7.54
N ASN A 7 -7.94 -25.83 -7.96
CA ASN A 7 -8.83 -24.89 -7.29
C ASN A 7 -9.99 -25.67 -6.71
N PRO A 8 -10.10 -25.88 -5.37
CA PRO A 8 -11.23 -26.57 -4.78
C PRO A 8 -12.48 -25.69 -4.95
N GLN A 9 -13.30 -26.10 -5.90
CA GLN A 9 -14.56 -25.47 -6.27
C GLN A 9 -15.51 -25.50 -5.07
N THR A 10 -15.70 -24.35 -4.43
CA THR A 10 -16.86 -24.11 -3.58
C THR A 10 -18.09 -24.00 -4.48
N ALA A 11 -18.78 -25.12 -4.71
CA ALA A 11 -20.10 -25.08 -5.25
C ALA A 11 -20.99 -24.37 -4.22
N PHE A 12 -21.63 -23.26 -4.60
CA PHE A 12 -22.71 -22.70 -3.82
C PHE A 12 -23.73 -23.82 -3.58
N SER A 13 -23.94 -24.19 -2.31
CA SER A 13 -24.86 -25.24 -1.95
C SER A 13 -26.26 -24.84 -2.38
N LEU A 14 -27.00 -25.78 -3.01
CA LEU A 14 -28.43 -25.62 -3.29
C LEU A 14 -29.13 -25.29 -1.97
N VAL A 15 -29.67 -24.08 -1.87
CA VAL A 15 -30.37 -23.60 -0.68
C VAL A 15 -31.81 -24.07 -0.73
N ALA A 16 -32.21 -24.87 0.26
CA ALA A 16 -33.61 -24.91 0.67
C ALA A 16 -33.89 -23.69 1.55
N ASP A 17 -34.89 -22.90 1.23
CA ASP A 17 -35.32 -21.77 2.05
C ASP A 17 -35.69 -22.29 3.46
N PHE A 18 -35.18 -21.65 4.50
CA PHE A 18 -35.38 -22.07 5.87
C PHE A 18 -36.55 -21.33 6.45
N ASP A 19 -37.71 -22.00 6.54
CA ASP A 19 -38.95 -21.50 7.12
C ASP A 19 -39.13 -21.77 8.63
N GLY A 20 -38.11 -22.32 9.29
CA GLY A 20 -38.12 -22.69 10.70
C GLY A 20 -37.72 -21.56 11.68
N ASP A 21 -37.88 -21.84 12.98
CA ASP A 21 -37.38 -20.97 14.05
C ASP A 21 -35.89 -21.12 14.19
N MET A 22 -35.11 -20.07 13.81
CA MET A 22 -33.66 -20.04 13.88
C MET A 22 -33.16 -20.17 15.32
N ASN A 23 -33.89 -19.60 16.29
CA ASN A 23 -33.49 -19.69 17.70
C ASN A 23 -33.56 -21.12 18.22
N ALA A 24 -34.62 -21.87 17.87
CA ALA A 24 -34.74 -23.27 18.23
C ALA A 24 -33.62 -24.12 17.62
N LEU A 25 -33.21 -23.79 16.40
CA LEU A 25 -32.14 -24.49 15.67
C LEU A 25 -30.77 -24.23 16.31
N LEU A 26 -30.49 -23.00 16.74
CA LEU A 26 -29.23 -22.59 17.37
C LEU A 26 -29.09 -23.09 18.83
N GLN A 27 -30.22 -23.35 19.54
CA GLN A 27 -30.25 -23.87 20.92
C GLN A 27 -30.33 -25.37 21.01
N THR A 28 -30.03 -26.12 19.92
CA THR A 28 -30.06 -27.57 19.90
C THR A 28 -29.14 -28.15 20.99
N GLN A 29 -29.69 -28.95 21.91
CA GLN A 29 -28.93 -29.63 22.94
C GLN A 29 -28.03 -30.75 22.37
N HIS A 30 -26.83 -30.87 22.87
CA HIS A 30 -25.85 -31.88 22.48
C HIS A 30 -25.11 -32.42 23.70
N GLU A 31 -24.49 -33.58 23.54
CA GLU A 31 -23.62 -34.16 24.57
C GLU A 31 -22.32 -33.34 24.68
N ASP A 32 -21.71 -33.28 25.87
CA ASP A 32 -20.42 -32.60 26.10
C ASP A 32 -19.26 -33.23 25.31
N THR A 33 -19.39 -34.47 24.89
CA THR A 33 -18.35 -35.20 24.14
C THR A 33 -18.89 -35.70 22.80
N LEU A 34 -18.44 -35.05 21.74
CA LEU A 34 -18.88 -35.33 20.36
C LEU A 34 -17.78 -35.93 19.47
N PRO A 35 -18.15 -36.76 18.46
CA PRO A 35 -17.24 -37.06 17.38
C PRO A 35 -16.96 -35.80 16.58
N ALA A 36 -15.69 -35.56 16.17
CA ALA A 36 -15.29 -34.35 15.51
C ALA A 36 -14.86 -34.57 14.05
N LEU A 37 -15.25 -33.63 13.21
CA LEU A 37 -14.84 -33.50 11.81
C LEU A 37 -13.99 -32.24 11.66
N ALA A 38 -12.72 -32.38 11.26
CA ALA A 38 -11.83 -31.26 10.98
C ALA A 38 -11.90 -30.90 9.48
N LEU A 39 -12.27 -29.66 9.17
CA LEU A 39 -12.40 -29.12 7.81
C LEU A 39 -11.12 -28.42 7.35
N ARG A 40 -10.75 -28.63 6.08
CA ARG A 40 -9.65 -27.93 5.41
C ARG A 40 -10.20 -26.74 4.62
N ASN A 41 -9.58 -25.58 4.78
CA ASN A 41 -9.86 -24.35 4.01
C ASN A 41 -11.34 -23.95 3.93
N MET A 42 -12.14 -24.42 4.88
CA MET A 42 -13.57 -24.16 4.97
C MET A 42 -14.01 -24.01 6.42
N MET A 43 -14.94 -23.09 6.65
CA MET A 43 -15.58 -22.87 7.96
C MET A 43 -17.08 -22.79 7.73
N LEU A 44 -17.85 -23.54 8.48
CA LEU A 44 -19.31 -23.50 8.46
C LEU A 44 -19.81 -22.63 9.60
N PHE A 45 -20.84 -21.86 9.32
CA PHE A 45 -21.50 -20.99 10.29
C PHE A 45 -22.77 -21.67 10.83
N PRO A 46 -23.28 -21.25 12.00
CA PRO A 46 -24.47 -21.82 12.61
C PRO A 46 -25.72 -21.68 11.75
N GLY A 47 -26.57 -22.67 11.76
CA GLY A 47 -27.88 -22.67 11.10
C GLY A 47 -27.88 -22.89 9.59
N VAL A 48 -26.73 -23.15 8.96
CA VAL A 48 -26.57 -23.27 7.49
C VAL A 48 -26.47 -24.73 7.06
N VAL A 49 -26.97 -25.04 5.87
CA VAL A 49 -26.70 -26.31 5.19
C VAL A 49 -25.47 -26.15 4.33
N GLY A 50 -24.44 -26.94 4.59
CA GLY A 50 -23.17 -26.92 3.85
C GLY A 50 -22.80 -28.25 3.25
N SER A 51 -22.21 -28.26 2.05
CA SER A 51 -21.61 -29.45 1.44
C SER A 51 -20.10 -29.46 1.69
N VAL A 52 -19.58 -30.57 2.16
CA VAL A 52 -18.17 -30.74 2.51
C VAL A 52 -17.58 -31.94 1.80
N THR A 53 -16.49 -31.77 1.08
CA THR A 53 -15.76 -32.88 0.47
C THR A 53 -14.83 -33.53 1.48
N ILE A 54 -14.93 -34.84 1.62
CA ILE A 54 -14.21 -35.65 2.60
C ILE A 54 -13.35 -36.68 1.88
N GLY A 55 -12.03 -36.59 2.05
CA GLY A 55 -11.07 -37.55 1.49
C GLY A 55 -10.33 -38.38 2.56
N ARG A 56 -10.31 -37.91 3.83
CA ARG A 56 -9.56 -38.62 4.90
C ARG A 56 -10.32 -39.83 5.44
N PRO A 57 -9.63 -40.98 5.61
CA PRO A 57 -10.28 -42.19 6.15
C PRO A 57 -10.90 -42.01 7.54
N MET A 58 -10.28 -41.20 8.40
CA MET A 58 -10.85 -40.86 9.73
C MET A 58 -12.11 -40.02 9.65
N SER A 59 -12.12 -39.01 8.81
CA SER A 59 -13.29 -38.15 8.59
C SER A 59 -14.46 -38.92 7.97
N LEU A 60 -14.18 -39.82 7.00
CA LEU A 60 -15.17 -40.71 6.39
C LEU A 60 -15.81 -41.64 7.44
N LYS A 61 -15.01 -42.17 8.40
CA LYS A 61 -15.54 -43.01 9.48
C LYS A 61 -16.45 -42.22 10.42
N VAL A 62 -16.08 -40.98 10.79
CA VAL A 62 -16.91 -40.11 11.64
C VAL A 62 -18.25 -39.87 10.96
N VAL A 63 -18.23 -39.40 9.70
CA VAL A 63 -19.43 -39.04 8.95
C VAL A 63 -20.32 -40.23 8.68
N SER A 64 -19.79 -41.39 8.24
CA SER A 64 -20.58 -42.58 7.96
C SER A 64 -21.19 -43.19 9.23
N GLN A 65 -20.49 -43.17 10.35
CA GLN A 65 -21.02 -43.65 11.63
C GLN A 65 -22.13 -42.73 12.16
N SER A 66 -21.92 -41.39 12.01
CA SER A 66 -22.89 -40.41 12.48
C SER A 66 -24.16 -40.40 11.61
N LEU A 67 -24.04 -40.60 10.30
CA LEU A 67 -25.16 -40.75 9.39
C LEU A 67 -26.03 -41.93 9.77
N LYS A 68 -25.42 -43.12 10.04
CA LYS A 68 -26.15 -44.34 10.43
C LYS A 68 -26.89 -44.22 11.76
N LYS A 69 -26.33 -43.43 12.70
CA LYS A 69 -26.85 -43.25 14.06
C LYS A 69 -27.76 -42.01 14.20
N GLY A 70 -27.79 -41.12 13.19
CA GLY A 70 -28.44 -39.82 13.28
C GLY A 70 -27.81 -38.89 14.32
N ALA A 71 -26.54 -39.18 14.69
CA ALA A 71 -25.83 -38.51 15.78
C ALA A 71 -25.27 -37.14 15.34
N ILE A 72 -25.23 -36.21 16.28
CA ILE A 72 -24.62 -34.88 16.11
C ILE A 72 -23.09 -35.01 16.15
N ILE A 73 -22.39 -34.26 15.36
CA ILE A 73 -20.94 -34.16 15.28
C ILE A 73 -20.47 -32.71 15.53
N ALA A 74 -19.28 -32.55 16.11
CA ALA A 74 -18.59 -31.28 16.14
C ALA A 74 -17.85 -31.05 14.83
N VAL A 75 -17.99 -29.88 14.24
CA VAL A 75 -17.31 -29.48 13.02
C VAL A 75 -16.39 -28.30 13.33
N LEU A 76 -15.10 -28.51 13.14
CA LEU A 76 -14.03 -27.55 13.48
C LEU A 76 -13.19 -27.25 12.25
N ALA A 77 -12.83 -25.98 12.05
CA ALA A 77 -11.95 -25.59 10.95
C ALA A 77 -10.46 -25.73 11.36
N GLN A 78 -9.62 -26.11 10.42
CA GLN A 78 -8.16 -26.12 10.61
C GLN A 78 -7.57 -24.74 10.32
N LYS A 79 -6.55 -24.33 11.10
CA LYS A 79 -5.76 -23.12 10.85
C LYS A 79 -4.89 -23.25 9.59
N ASN A 80 -4.30 -24.43 9.40
CA ASN A 80 -3.54 -24.77 8.19
C ASN A 80 -4.13 -26.03 7.54
N GLY A 81 -4.55 -25.91 6.28
CA GLY A 81 -5.16 -26.99 5.50
C GLY A 81 -4.21 -28.14 5.14
N ASP A 82 -2.89 -27.93 5.18
CA ASP A 82 -1.89 -28.91 4.77
C ASP A 82 -1.64 -30.02 5.81
N VAL A 83 -2.03 -29.76 7.06
CA VAL A 83 -1.84 -30.73 8.16
C VAL A 83 -2.80 -31.91 7.99
N GLU A 84 -2.27 -33.13 7.81
CA GLU A 84 -3.10 -34.34 7.61
C GLU A 84 -3.78 -34.85 8.89
N ASP A 85 -3.09 -34.83 10.03
CA ASP A 85 -3.60 -35.28 11.32
C ASP A 85 -3.57 -34.16 12.35
N PRO A 86 -4.57 -33.23 12.33
CA PRO A 86 -4.54 -32.01 13.12
C PRO A 86 -4.61 -32.27 14.62
N ASP A 87 -3.79 -31.51 15.37
CA ASP A 87 -3.82 -31.43 16.83
C ASP A 87 -4.64 -30.20 17.30
N ARG A 88 -4.76 -30.04 18.62
CA ARG A 88 -5.44 -28.90 19.27
C ARG A 88 -4.94 -27.54 18.76
N LYS A 89 -3.62 -27.40 18.58
CA LYS A 89 -2.98 -26.19 18.05
C LYS A 89 -3.31 -25.89 16.60
N ASP A 90 -3.65 -26.91 15.81
CA ASP A 90 -3.92 -26.81 14.38
C ASP A 90 -5.40 -26.52 14.08
N LEU A 91 -6.26 -26.54 15.12
CA LEU A 91 -7.68 -26.26 15.05
C LEU A 91 -7.99 -24.88 15.64
N PHE A 92 -9.00 -24.22 15.08
CA PHE A 92 -9.58 -23.04 15.72
C PHE A 92 -10.30 -23.43 17.01
N ASP A 93 -10.43 -22.48 17.92
CA ASP A 93 -10.98 -22.71 19.26
C ASP A 93 -12.51 -22.87 19.24
N GLU A 94 -13.14 -22.36 18.19
CA GLU A 94 -14.59 -22.36 18.02
C GLU A 94 -14.99 -23.05 16.72
N GLY A 95 -16.19 -23.61 16.71
CA GLY A 95 -16.78 -24.32 15.58
C GLY A 95 -18.28 -24.48 15.73
N VAL A 96 -18.87 -25.42 14.99
CA VAL A 96 -20.32 -25.67 15.04
C VAL A 96 -20.63 -27.12 15.33
N VAL A 97 -21.82 -27.38 15.89
CA VAL A 97 -22.40 -28.72 15.88
C VAL A 97 -23.20 -28.92 14.60
N ALA A 98 -23.13 -30.13 14.04
CA ALA A 98 -23.83 -30.43 12.80
C ALA A 98 -24.41 -31.88 12.81
N ARG A 99 -25.43 -32.09 12.00
CA ARG A 99 -25.95 -33.42 11.67
C ARG A 99 -25.65 -33.71 10.21
N VAL A 100 -25.21 -34.93 9.95
CA VAL A 100 -25.02 -35.45 8.58
C VAL A 100 -26.38 -35.79 7.99
N MET A 101 -26.75 -35.09 6.92
CA MET A 101 -28.04 -35.33 6.24
C MET A 101 -27.93 -36.39 5.15
N ARG A 102 -26.85 -36.33 4.36
CA ARG A 102 -26.59 -37.24 3.24
C ARG A 102 -25.10 -37.32 2.94
N MET A 103 -24.69 -38.49 2.41
CA MET A 103 -23.35 -38.69 1.87
C MET A 103 -23.46 -39.18 0.43
N ILE A 104 -22.65 -38.65 -0.47
CA ILE A 104 -22.62 -38.94 -1.90
C ILE A 104 -21.18 -39.25 -2.25
N ASP A 105 -20.95 -40.44 -2.85
CA ASP A 105 -19.61 -40.80 -3.30
C ASP A 105 -19.31 -40.16 -4.65
N LEU A 106 -18.11 -39.57 -4.79
CA LEU A 106 -17.68 -38.90 -5.98
C LEU A 106 -16.77 -39.80 -6.84
N PRO A 107 -16.75 -39.63 -8.19
CA PRO A 107 -15.96 -40.47 -9.08
C PRO A 107 -14.44 -40.46 -8.82
N ASN A 108 -13.92 -39.43 -8.11
CA ASN A 108 -12.52 -39.29 -7.77
C ASN A 108 -12.08 -40.00 -6.47
N GLY A 109 -12.93 -40.86 -5.89
CA GLY A 109 -12.65 -41.59 -4.66
C GLY A 109 -12.87 -40.79 -3.36
N ASN A 110 -13.28 -39.53 -3.44
CA ASN A 110 -13.72 -38.74 -2.30
C ASN A 110 -15.24 -38.92 -2.09
N SER A 111 -15.72 -38.56 -0.90
CA SER A 111 -17.16 -38.52 -0.61
C SER A 111 -17.57 -37.08 -0.27
N MET A 112 -18.72 -36.64 -0.72
CA MET A 112 -19.32 -35.36 -0.35
C MET A 112 -20.40 -35.60 0.71
N ALA A 113 -20.30 -34.91 1.85
CA ALA A 113 -21.30 -34.92 2.91
C ALA A 113 -22.09 -33.62 2.93
N ILE A 114 -23.39 -33.72 3.04
CA ILE A 114 -24.29 -32.59 3.27
C ILE A 114 -24.55 -32.50 4.76
N LEU A 115 -24.19 -31.40 5.38
CA LEU A 115 -24.25 -31.14 6.80
C LEU A 115 -25.26 -30.03 7.10
N GLN A 116 -26.19 -30.28 8.01
CA GLN A 116 -27.02 -29.23 8.63
C GLN A 116 -26.32 -28.79 9.90
N THR A 117 -25.92 -27.53 9.97
CA THR A 117 -25.30 -26.96 11.16
C THR A 117 -26.34 -26.43 12.14
N TYR A 118 -26.00 -26.42 13.41
CA TYR A 118 -26.81 -25.91 14.53
C TYR A 118 -26.03 -24.81 15.26
N GLY A 119 -25.99 -24.83 16.60
CA GLY A 119 -25.35 -23.83 17.42
C GLY A 119 -23.79 -23.80 17.35
N ALA A 120 -23.20 -22.69 17.76
CA ALA A 120 -21.78 -22.54 17.92
C ALA A 120 -21.27 -23.26 19.18
N ILE A 121 -20.05 -23.81 19.09
CA ILE A 121 -19.38 -24.51 20.18
C ILE A 121 -17.94 -24.06 20.35
N LYS A 122 -17.45 -24.14 21.58
CA LYS A 122 -16.06 -23.96 21.93
C LYS A 122 -15.40 -25.31 22.20
N LEU A 123 -14.23 -25.49 21.62
CA LEU A 123 -13.41 -26.69 21.80
C LEU A 123 -12.62 -26.58 23.12
N GLU A 124 -12.99 -27.40 24.10
CA GLU A 124 -12.28 -27.46 25.39
C GLU A 124 -11.08 -28.41 25.31
N HIS A 125 -11.33 -29.70 25.05
CA HIS A 125 -10.27 -30.70 24.99
C HIS A 125 -10.50 -31.73 23.87
N ILE A 126 -9.39 -32.31 23.36
CA ILE A 126 -9.44 -33.49 22.49
C ILE A 126 -9.28 -34.73 23.40
N LYS A 127 -10.39 -35.44 23.61
CA LYS A 127 -10.38 -36.68 24.47
C LYS A 127 -9.75 -37.89 23.78
N ARG A 128 -9.90 -37.99 22.45
CA ARG A 128 -9.41 -39.14 21.66
C ARG A 128 -9.18 -38.76 20.22
N ARG A 129 -8.08 -39.21 19.61
CA ARG A 129 -7.77 -38.96 18.21
C ARG A 129 -8.11 -40.12 17.29
N LYS A 130 -7.72 -41.33 17.65
CA LYS A 130 -7.90 -42.57 16.80
C LYS A 130 -8.79 -43.57 17.51
N PRO A 131 -9.65 -44.38 16.79
CA PRO A 131 -9.82 -44.42 15.32
C PRO A 131 -10.72 -43.27 14.76
N THR A 132 -11.42 -42.53 15.61
CA THR A 132 -12.22 -41.34 15.27
C THR A 132 -11.90 -40.26 16.31
N MET A 133 -11.78 -39.01 15.84
CA MET A 133 -11.56 -37.86 16.73
C MET A 133 -12.79 -37.67 17.61
N ARG A 134 -12.59 -37.50 18.93
CA ARG A 134 -13.63 -37.12 19.88
C ARG A 134 -13.17 -35.93 20.69
N VAL A 135 -14.02 -34.94 20.78
CA VAL A 135 -13.75 -33.65 21.43
C VAL A 135 -14.75 -33.38 22.55
N GLU A 136 -14.29 -32.70 23.56
CA GLU A 136 -15.12 -32.10 24.59
C GLU A 136 -15.40 -30.66 24.21
N VAL A 137 -16.67 -30.28 24.21
CA VAL A 137 -17.15 -28.99 23.73
C VAL A 137 -18.14 -28.36 24.71
N SER A 138 -18.14 -27.04 24.74
CA SER A 138 -19.16 -26.23 25.44
C SER A 138 -19.97 -25.41 24.43
N SER A 139 -21.25 -25.20 24.69
CA SER A 139 -22.10 -24.37 23.83
C SER A 139 -21.78 -22.88 23.98
N ILE A 140 -21.76 -22.16 22.87
CA ILE A 140 -21.62 -20.71 22.85
C ILE A 140 -23.00 -20.12 22.50
N PRO A 141 -23.58 -19.27 23.34
CA PRO A 141 -24.85 -18.60 23.02
C PRO A 141 -24.65 -17.55 21.94
N GLU A 142 -25.48 -17.54 20.91
CA GLU A 142 -25.52 -16.51 19.88
C GLU A 142 -26.70 -15.56 20.12
N VAL A 143 -26.49 -14.26 19.95
CA VAL A 143 -27.54 -13.24 19.99
C VAL A 143 -28.13 -13.10 18.59
N THR A 144 -29.37 -13.54 18.44
CA THR A 144 -30.09 -13.46 17.17
C THR A 144 -31.22 -12.41 17.27
N TYR A 145 -31.64 -11.91 16.12
CA TYR A 145 -32.70 -10.91 15.99
C TYR A 145 -33.83 -11.48 15.19
N ASN A 146 -35.10 -11.14 15.61
CA ASN A 146 -36.29 -11.57 14.94
C ASN A 146 -36.46 -10.90 13.56
N LYS A 147 -37.30 -11.47 12.71
CA LYS A 147 -37.64 -10.91 11.38
C LYS A 147 -38.25 -9.50 11.44
N ASP A 148 -38.83 -9.13 12.60
CA ASP A 148 -39.45 -7.82 12.82
C ASP A 148 -38.47 -6.72 13.25
N ASP A 149 -37.19 -7.05 13.52
CA ASP A 149 -36.16 -6.07 13.79
C ASP A 149 -35.75 -5.35 12.51
N LYS A 150 -36.28 -4.15 12.33
CA LYS A 150 -36.06 -3.33 11.12
C LYS A 150 -34.61 -2.96 10.88
N GLU A 151 -33.83 -2.69 11.92
CA GLU A 151 -32.42 -2.30 11.76
C GLU A 151 -31.56 -3.49 11.29
N PHE A 152 -31.78 -4.66 11.88
CA PHE A 152 -31.07 -5.87 11.46
C PHE A 152 -31.49 -6.32 10.07
N ALA A 153 -32.78 -6.21 9.73
CA ALA A 153 -33.27 -6.54 8.38
C ALA A 153 -32.63 -5.65 7.30
N VAL A 154 -32.54 -4.32 7.53
CA VAL A 154 -31.87 -3.38 6.61
C VAL A 154 -30.38 -3.71 6.46
N LEU A 155 -29.71 -4.09 7.56
CA LEU A 155 -28.28 -4.47 7.51
C LEU A 155 -28.07 -5.78 6.73
N ALA A 156 -28.93 -6.77 6.92
CA ALA A 156 -28.90 -8.02 6.15
C ALA A 156 -29.17 -7.80 4.66
N ASP A 157 -30.11 -6.91 4.33
CA ASP A 157 -30.40 -6.51 2.94
C ASP A 157 -29.22 -5.78 2.30
N ALA A 158 -28.53 -4.92 3.06
CA ALA A 158 -27.30 -4.28 2.59
C ALA A 158 -26.17 -5.31 2.30
N CYS A 159 -26.07 -6.36 3.11
CA CYS A 159 -25.16 -7.48 2.84
C CYS A 159 -25.58 -8.25 1.56
N ARG A 160 -26.88 -8.49 1.36
CA ARG A 160 -27.44 -9.10 0.14
C ARG A 160 -27.04 -8.32 -1.11
N ASP A 161 -27.26 -7.01 -1.09
CA ASP A 161 -26.96 -6.14 -2.23
C ASP A 161 -25.46 -6.09 -2.52
N ALA A 162 -24.63 -6.06 -1.49
CA ALA A 162 -23.17 -6.07 -1.63
C ALA A 162 -22.67 -7.38 -2.26
N VAL A 163 -23.19 -8.55 -1.82
CA VAL A 163 -22.83 -9.85 -2.43
C VAL A 163 -23.31 -9.95 -3.88
N ILE A 164 -24.53 -9.52 -4.18
CA ILE A 164 -25.04 -9.55 -5.55
C ILE A 164 -24.18 -8.65 -6.46
N ARG A 165 -23.73 -7.51 -5.96
CA ARG A 165 -22.81 -6.62 -6.67
C ARG A 165 -21.46 -7.30 -6.92
N PHE A 166 -20.90 -7.92 -5.90
CA PHE A 166 -19.65 -8.69 -6.00
C PHE A 166 -19.74 -9.82 -7.03
N LEU A 167 -20.86 -10.59 -7.00
CA LEU A 167 -21.07 -11.69 -7.94
C LEU A 167 -21.25 -11.19 -9.40
N LYS A 168 -21.85 -10.03 -9.61
CA LYS A 168 -21.96 -9.42 -10.95
C LYS A 168 -20.62 -8.96 -11.51
N LEU A 169 -19.70 -8.51 -10.67
CA LEU A 169 -18.34 -8.09 -11.06
C LEU A 169 -17.43 -9.28 -11.40
N ASN A 170 -17.73 -10.46 -10.88
CA ASN A 170 -17.01 -11.71 -11.18
C ASN A 170 -17.82 -12.53 -12.20
N GLU A 171 -17.71 -12.20 -13.48
CA GLU A 171 -18.44 -12.84 -14.58
C GLU A 171 -18.20 -14.35 -14.65
N GLY A 172 -19.29 -15.16 -14.62
CA GLY A 172 -19.29 -16.59 -14.84
C GLY A 172 -20.69 -17.19 -14.71
N MET A 173 -20.99 -18.28 -15.45
CA MET A 173 -22.29 -18.98 -15.42
C MET A 173 -22.76 -19.33 -14.00
N ARG A 174 -21.83 -19.58 -13.05
CA ARG A 174 -22.14 -19.90 -11.65
C ARG A 174 -22.46 -18.69 -10.78
N SER A 175 -22.09 -17.48 -11.19
CA SER A 175 -22.38 -16.27 -10.42
C SER A 175 -23.84 -15.86 -10.50
N GLU A 176 -24.54 -16.19 -11.58
CA GLU A 176 -26.01 -15.96 -11.71
C GLU A 176 -26.81 -16.89 -10.83
N GLU A 177 -26.42 -18.18 -10.76
CA GLU A 177 -27.07 -19.17 -9.88
C GLU A 177 -26.90 -18.79 -8.41
N ALA A 178 -25.68 -18.36 -8.02
CA ALA A 178 -25.40 -17.88 -6.68
C ALA A 178 -26.18 -16.62 -6.32
N ALA A 179 -26.27 -15.66 -7.24
CA ALA A 179 -27.06 -14.45 -7.05
C ALA A 179 -28.55 -14.74 -6.90
N PHE A 180 -29.08 -15.72 -7.65
CA PHE A 180 -30.44 -16.19 -7.52
C PHE A 180 -30.69 -16.83 -6.16
N ALA A 181 -29.80 -17.68 -5.68
CA ALA A 181 -29.88 -18.31 -4.36
C ALA A 181 -29.94 -17.27 -3.24
N VAL A 182 -29.03 -16.26 -3.27
CA VAL A 182 -28.99 -15.20 -2.27
C VAL A 182 -30.24 -14.31 -2.28
N ARG A 183 -30.83 -14.06 -3.45
CA ARG A 183 -32.09 -13.27 -3.56
C ARG A 183 -33.29 -13.97 -2.91
N ASN A 184 -33.34 -15.29 -2.95
CA ASN A 184 -34.49 -16.06 -2.48
C ASN A 184 -34.42 -16.41 -0.99
N ILE A 185 -33.36 -16.07 -0.28
CA ILE A 185 -33.25 -16.27 1.17
C ILE A 185 -34.08 -15.17 1.87
N SER A 186 -35.13 -15.57 2.57
CA SER A 186 -36.03 -14.65 3.25
C SER A 186 -35.63 -14.33 4.69
N HIS A 187 -34.93 -15.26 5.40
CA HIS A 187 -34.59 -15.08 6.81
C HIS A 187 -33.26 -14.30 6.98
N PRO A 188 -33.25 -13.10 7.63
CA PRO A 188 -32.04 -12.23 7.69
C PRO A 188 -30.83 -12.90 8.35
N ALA A 189 -31.01 -13.58 9.49
CA ALA A 189 -29.89 -14.25 10.20
C ALA A 189 -29.33 -15.44 9.39
N PHE A 190 -30.21 -16.19 8.73
CA PHE A 190 -29.78 -17.27 7.82
C PHE A 190 -28.97 -16.71 6.64
N LEU A 191 -29.44 -15.59 6.05
CA LEU A 191 -28.72 -14.91 4.96
C LEU A 191 -27.30 -14.51 5.36
N VAL A 192 -27.13 -13.86 6.51
CA VAL A 192 -25.79 -13.43 6.99
C VAL A 192 -24.87 -14.63 7.15
N ASN A 193 -25.29 -15.70 7.84
CA ASN A 193 -24.49 -16.89 8.06
C ASN A 193 -24.23 -17.67 6.76
N PHE A 194 -25.18 -17.69 5.84
CA PHE A 194 -25.03 -18.27 4.51
C PHE A 194 -23.94 -17.55 3.70
N ILE A 195 -23.96 -16.22 3.70
CA ILE A 195 -22.92 -15.42 3.02
C ILE A 195 -21.56 -15.68 3.65
N CYS A 196 -21.44 -15.64 4.99
CA CYS A 196 -20.19 -15.94 5.70
C CYS A 196 -19.61 -17.31 5.35
N SER A 197 -20.46 -18.32 5.17
CA SER A 197 -20.04 -19.67 4.83
C SER A 197 -19.54 -19.83 3.39
N ASN A 198 -20.11 -19.07 2.44
CA ASN A 198 -19.91 -19.28 1.00
C ASN A 198 -19.02 -18.22 0.33
N MET A 199 -18.74 -17.07 0.98
CA MET A 199 -17.83 -16.06 0.44
C MET A 199 -16.37 -16.55 0.45
N GLN A 200 -15.61 -16.14 -0.58
CA GLN A 200 -14.17 -16.39 -0.69
C GLN A 200 -13.41 -15.38 0.17
N LEU A 201 -13.37 -15.62 1.47
CA LEU A 201 -12.60 -14.86 2.44
C LEU A 201 -11.42 -15.69 2.94
N SER A 202 -10.38 -15.02 3.48
CA SER A 202 -9.28 -15.70 4.16
C SER A 202 -9.79 -16.52 5.36
N GLN A 203 -9.05 -17.55 5.79
CA GLN A 203 -9.39 -18.33 6.98
C GLN A 203 -9.46 -17.44 8.24
N GLU A 204 -8.58 -16.47 8.36
CA GLU A 204 -8.53 -15.54 9.48
C GLU A 204 -9.74 -14.59 9.48
N ASP A 205 -10.11 -14.06 8.31
CA ASP A 205 -11.30 -13.20 8.18
C ASP A 205 -12.59 -13.96 8.51
N ARG A 206 -12.71 -15.24 8.05
CA ARG A 206 -13.85 -16.10 8.40
C ARG A 206 -13.92 -16.37 9.90
N TYR A 207 -12.76 -16.64 10.53
CA TYR A 207 -12.73 -16.86 11.96
C TYR A 207 -13.07 -15.60 12.75
N THR A 208 -12.60 -14.44 12.30
CA THR A 208 -12.98 -13.15 12.88
C THR A 208 -14.50 -12.93 12.84
N LEU A 209 -15.15 -13.25 11.71
CA LEU A 209 -16.61 -13.19 11.59
C LEU A 209 -17.30 -14.22 12.50
N PHE A 210 -16.71 -15.40 12.66
CA PHE A 210 -17.26 -16.47 13.49
C PHE A 210 -17.26 -16.09 14.98
N GLN A 211 -16.21 -15.46 15.49
CA GLN A 211 -16.07 -15.01 16.88
C GLN A 211 -17.07 -13.89 17.27
N LEU A 212 -17.70 -13.23 16.29
CA LEU A 212 -18.75 -12.25 16.58
C LEU A 212 -20.09 -12.99 16.81
N HIS A 213 -20.40 -13.27 18.06
CA HIS A 213 -21.61 -14.03 18.45
C HIS A 213 -22.88 -13.18 18.47
N ASP A 214 -22.78 -11.86 18.33
CA ASP A 214 -23.89 -10.96 18.03
C ASP A 214 -24.08 -10.86 16.51
N MET A 215 -25.26 -11.26 16.01
CA MET A 215 -25.56 -11.30 14.57
C MET A 215 -25.55 -9.91 13.92
N ARG A 216 -25.79 -8.84 14.66
CA ARG A 216 -25.72 -7.46 14.14
C ARG A 216 -24.27 -7.04 13.95
N GLU A 217 -23.40 -7.32 14.91
CA GLU A 217 -21.96 -7.06 14.80
C GLU A 217 -21.33 -7.89 13.66
N ARG A 218 -21.71 -9.18 13.56
CA ARG A 218 -21.29 -10.05 12.47
C ARG A 218 -21.70 -9.51 11.11
N ALA A 219 -22.96 -9.09 10.95
CA ALA A 219 -23.48 -8.54 9.70
C ALA A 219 -22.80 -7.22 9.33
N PHE A 220 -22.54 -6.34 10.30
CA PHE A 220 -21.81 -5.09 10.07
C PHE A 220 -20.37 -5.33 9.61
N LYS A 221 -19.67 -6.25 10.28
CA LYS A 221 -18.30 -6.63 9.90
C LYS A 221 -18.25 -7.30 8.53
N LEU A 222 -19.22 -8.17 8.25
CA LEU A 222 -19.39 -8.79 6.95
C LEU A 222 -19.58 -7.75 5.84
N LEU A 223 -20.44 -6.75 6.06
CA LEU A 223 -20.69 -5.67 5.10
C LEU A 223 -19.43 -4.85 4.82
N GLN A 224 -18.61 -4.58 5.85
CA GLN A 224 -17.31 -3.92 5.65
C GLN A 224 -16.38 -4.75 4.75
N MET A 225 -16.29 -6.06 4.99
CA MET A 225 -15.46 -6.96 4.19
C MET A 225 -15.98 -7.08 2.76
N LEU A 226 -17.30 -7.22 2.57
CA LEU A 226 -17.92 -7.26 1.25
C LEU A 226 -17.67 -6.00 0.43
N ASN A 227 -17.76 -4.82 1.04
CA ASN A 227 -17.48 -3.57 0.35
C ASN A 227 -16.00 -3.47 -0.07
N ARG A 228 -15.08 -3.95 0.75
CA ARG A 228 -13.65 -4.06 0.39
C ARG A 228 -13.44 -4.97 -0.81
N GLU A 229 -14.03 -6.17 -0.78
CA GLU A 229 -13.93 -7.13 -1.88
C GLU A 229 -14.60 -6.62 -3.18
N CYS A 230 -15.72 -5.91 -3.07
CA CYS A 230 -16.36 -5.24 -4.22
C CYS A 230 -15.44 -4.18 -4.84
N GLN A 231 -14.73 -3.40 -4.03
CA GLN A 231 -13.77 -2.41 -4.56
C GLN A 231 -12.62 -3.08 -5.32
N PHE A 232 -12.05 -4.16 -4.77
CA PHE A 232 -11.02 -4.93 -5.47
C PHE A 232 -11.54 -5.58 -6.76
N ALA A 233 -12.75 -6.17 -6.73
CA ALA A 233 -13.37 -6.75 -7.90
C ALA A 233 -13.64 -5.69 -8.99
N GLN A 234 -14.07 -4.48 -8.60
CA GLN A 234 -14.30 -3.37 -9.53
C GLN A 234 -13.00 -2.94 -10.21
N ILE A 235 -11.92 -2.75 -9.45
CA ILE A 235 -10.61 -2.38 -10.00
C ILE A 235 -10.12 -3.46 -10.98
N LYS A 236 -10.27 -4.74 -10.63
CA LYS A 236 -9.89 -5.86 -11.50
C LYS A 236 -10.71 -5.87 -12.80
N HIS A 237 -12.02 -5.66 -12.69
CA HIS A 237 -12.93 -5.59 -13.83
C HIS A 237 -12.60 -4.41 -14.75
N ASP A 238 -12.31 -3.23 -14.19
CA ASP A 238 -11.97 -2.04 -14.98
C ASP A 238 -10.64 -2.23 -15.72
N ILE A 239 -9.64 -2.86 -15.09
CA ILE A 239 -8.37 -3.23 -15.74
C ILE A 239 -8.62 -4.24 -16.87
N GLN A 240 -9.44 -5.26 -16.63
CA GLN A 240 -9.76 -6.26 -17.64
C GLN A 240 -10.53 -5.66 -18.84
N ASN A 241 -11.45 -4.74 -18.61
CA ASN A 241 -12.19 -4.04 -19.65
C ASN A 241 -11.27 -3.12 -20.47
N GLN A 242 -10.38 -2.37 -19.84
CA GLN A 242 -9.38 -1.58 -20.55
C GLN A 242 -8.50 -2.46 -21.44
N THR A 243 -8.02 -3.59 -20.90
CA THR A 243 -7.21 -4.53 -21.71
C THR A 243 -8.02 -5.14 -22.84
N ARG A 244 -9.31 -5.40 -22.65
CA ARG A 244 -10.19 -5.95 -23.67
C ARG A 244 -10.52 -4.91 -24.77
N GLU A 245 -10.78 -3.65 -24.39
CA GLU A 245 -10.98 -2.56 -25.34
C GLU A 245 -9.72 -2.30 -26.19
N GLU A 246 -8.54 -2.34 -25.57
CA GLU A 246 -7.26 -2.24 -26.30
C GLU A 246 -7.05 -3.42 -27.25
N LEU A 247 -7.42 -4.64 -26.84
CA LEU A 247 -7.36 -5.84 -27.69
C LEU A 247 -8.40 -5.78 -28.83
N ASP A 248 -9.63 -5.37 -28.54
CA ASP A 248 -10.69 -5.23 -29.54
C ASP A 248 -10.36 -4.12 -30.56
N GLN A 249 -9.71 -3.03 -30.11
CA GLN A 249 -9.24 -1.97 -30.99
C GLN A 249 -8.08 -2.46 -31.89
N GLN A 250 -7.14 -3.23 -31.33
CA GLN A 250 -6.07 -3.87 -32.12
C GLN A 250 -6.62 -4.91 -33.10
N GLN A 251 -7.62 -5.72 -32.67
CA GLN A 251 -8.27 -6.68 -33.60
C GLN A 251 -9.06 -5.96 -34.69
N ARG A 252 -9.71 -4.84 -34.37
CA ARG A 252 -10.45 -4.06 -35.37
C ARG A 252 -9.51 -3.37 -36.39
N GLU A 253 -8.38 -2.84 -35.93
CA GLU A 253 -7.33 -2.31 -36.80
C GLU A 253 -6.74 -3.44 -37.69
N TYR A 254 -6.49 -4.61 -37.10
CA TYR A 254 -6.04 -5.78 -37.80
C TYR A 254 -7.07 -6.23 -38.88
N PHE A 255 -8.36 -6.27 -38.54
CA PHE A 255 -9.43 -6.64 -39.43
C PHE A 255 -9.62 -5.62 -40.58
N LEU A 256 -9.50 -4.33 -40.27
CA LEU A 256 -9.52 -3.27 -41.27
C LEU A 256 -8.31 -3.34 -42.22
N HIS A 257 -7.12 -3.61 -41.68
CA HIS A 257 -5.93 -3.85 -42.50
C HIS A 257 -6.07 -5.08 -43.38
N GLN A 258 -6.73 -6.12 -42.85
CA GLN A 258 -6.97 -7.34 -43.62
C GLN A 258 -8.03 -7.13 -44.74
N GLN A 259 -9.05 -6.33 -44.48
CA GLN A 259 -10.00 -5.92 -45.54
C GLN A 259 -9.34 -5.05 -46.62
N ILE A 260 -8.49 -4.11 -46.22
CA ILE A 260 -7.70 -3.31 -47.20
C ILE A 260 -6.81 -4.23 -48.02
N LYS A 261 -6.17 -5.22 -47.37
CA LYS A 261 -5.32 -6.20 -48.05
C LYS A 261 -6.10 -7.11 -49.02
N ASN A 262 -7.30 -7.54 -48.64
CA ASN A 262 -8.18 -8.34 -49.53
C ASN A 262 -8.64 -7.50 -50.72
N ILE A 263 -8.97 -6.23 -50.54
CA ILE A 263 -9.32 -5.31 -51.63
C ILE A 263 -8.13 -5.06 -52.54
N GLN A 264 -6.91 -4.93 -51.99
CA GLN A 264 -5.67 -4.79 -52.79
C GLN A 264 -5.36 -6.06 -53.60
N THR A 265 -5.63 -7.24 -52.99
CA THR A 265 -5.48 -8.54 -53.69
C THR A 265 -6.51 -8.71 -54.83
N GLU A 266 -7.77 -8.23 -54.65
CA GLU A 266 -8.80 -8.21 -55.70
C GLU A 266 -8.52 -7.20 -56.82
N LEU A 267 -7.71 -6.16 -56.52
CA LEU A 267 -7.26 -5.15 -57.48
C LEU A 267 -6.02 -5.58 -58.29
N GLY A 268 -5.48 -6.81 -58.06
CA GLY A 268 -4.41 -7.42 -58.87
C GLY A 268 -3.00 -6.93 -58.55
N GLU A 269 -2.76 -6.41 -57.32
CA GLU A 269 -1.39 -6.17 -56.87
C GLU A 269 -0.80 -7.48 -56.36
N ASP A 270 0.12 -8.01 -57.12
CA ASP A 270 0.80 -9.32 -56.95
C ASP A 270 1.42 -9.46 -55.54
N GLY A 271 1.26 -10.64 -54.94
CA GLY A 271 1.86 -11.03 -53.63
C GLY A 271 3.40 -11.02 -53.56
N ASN A 272 4.08 -10.48 -54.53
CA ASN A 272 5.49 -10.13 -54.54
C ASN A 272 5.76 -8.79 -53.86
N SER A 273 4.71 -8.00 -53.53
CA SER A 273 4.79 -6.67 -52.92
C SER A 273 5.31 -6.73 -51.45
N ASP A 274 4.82 -7.68 -50.62
CA ASP A 274 5.20 -7.77 -49.19
C ASP A 274 6.69 -8.13 -49.03
N VAL A 275 7.16 -9.08 -49.82
CA VAL A 275 8.57 -9.51 -49.78
C VAL A 275 9.48 -8.42 -50.33
N ALA A 276 9.09 -7.76 -51.44
CA ALA A 276 9.84 -6.64 -52.02
C ALA A 276 9.90 -5.44 -51.05
N GLU A 277 8.82 -5.17 -50.32
CA GLU A 277 8.82 -4.11 -49.28
C GLU A 277 9.78 -4.43 -48.13
N ILE A 278 9.78 -5.67 -47.62
CA ILE A 278 10.69 -6.11 -46.57
C ILE A 278 12.15 -6.03 -47.06
N GLU A 279 12.45 -6.50 -48.26
CA GLU A 279 13.80 -6.42 -48.83
C GLU A 279 14.24 -4.95 -48.96
N ARG A 280 13.39 -4.07 -49.51
CA ARG A 280 13.66 -2.63 -49.59
C ARG A 280 13.89 -1.93 -48.26
N LYS A 281 13.13 -2.33 -47.18
CA LYS A 281 13.37 -1.83 -45.83
C LYS A 281 14.71 -2.33 -45.29
N ALA A 282 15.05 -3.60 -45.54
CA ALA A 282 16.29 -4.22 -45.10
C ALA A 282 17.55 -3.60 -45.74
N GLU A 283 17.45 -3.09 -47.00
CA GLU A 283 18.56 -2.39 -47.66
C GLU A 283 19.03 -1.13 -46.96
N LYS A 284 18.12 -0.50 -46.21
CA LYS A 284 18.43 0.72 -45.43
C LYS A 284 19.05 0.44 -44.06
N LEU A 285 19.12 -0.82 -43.67
CA LEU A 285 19.57 -1.26 -42.35
C LEU A 285 20.96 -1.89 -42.40
N THR A 286 21.74 -1.70 -41.36
CA THR A 286 23.07 -2.30 -41.26
C THR A 286 23.01 -3.49 -40.32
N PHE A 287 22.65 -4.65 -40.85
CA PHE A 287 22.58 -5.88 -40.07
C PHE A 287 23.99 -6.39 -39.68
N PRO A 288 24.17 -6.93 -38.48
CA PRO A 288 25.30 -7.79 -38.13
C PRO A 288 25.34 -9.03 -39.06
N ASP A 289 26.51 -9.59 -39.29
CA ASP A 289 26.65 -10.69 -40.26
C ASP A 289 25.75 -11.89 -40.00
N LYS A 290 25.63 -12.30 -38.72
CA LYS A 290 24.73 -13.39 -38.28
C LYS A 290 23.26 -13.11 -38.59
N VAL A 291 22.83 -11.87 -38.32
CA VAL A 291 21.44 -11.44 -38.57
C VAL A 291 21.16 -11.35 -40.05
N LYS A 292 22.13 -10.90 -40.83
CA LYS A 292 22.04 -10.80 -42.29
C LYS A 292 21.88 -12.19 -42.95
N GLU A 293 22.60 -13.19 -42.48
CA GLU A 293 22.45 -14.58 -42.96
C GLU A 293 21.10 -15.16 -42.58
N LEU A 294 20.67 -14.93 -41.31
CA LEU A 294 19.37 -15.34 -40.84
C LEU A 294 18.26 -14.69 -41.65
N PHE A 295 18.31 -13.38 -41.87
CA PHE A 295 17.33 -12.63 -42.67
C PHE A 295 17.19 -13.25 -44.10
N LYS A 296 18.30 -13.48 -44.79
CA LYS A 296 18.27 -14.10 -46.12
C LYS A 296 17.59 -15.48 -46.10
N ARG A 297 17.96 -16.33 -45.14
CA ARG A 297 17.36 -17.66 -44.96
C ARG A 297 15.86 -17.59 -44.70
N GLU A 298 15.43 -16.71 -43.82
CA GLU A 298 14.03 -16.62 -43.45
C GLU A 298 13.17 -15.95 -44.55
N VAL A 299 13.74 -15.03 -45.36
CA VAL A 299 13.10 -14.51 -46.59
C VAL A 299 12.94 -15.61 -47.64
N GLU A 300 13.98 -16.44 -47.90
CA GLU A 300 13.85 -17.56 -48.82
C GLU A 300 12.80 -18.57 -48.36
N LYS A 301 12.69 -18.79 -47.04
CA LYS A 301 11.64 -19.61 -46.47
C LYS A 301 10.25 -19.01 -46.73
N LEU A 302 10.07 -17.72 -46.53
CA LEU A 302 8.81 -17.02 -46.78
C LEU A 302 8.40 -17.14 -48.27
N LYS A 303 9.38 -17.02 -49.22
CA LYS A 303 9.13 -17.16 -50.65
C LYS A 303 8.64 -18.55 -51.05
N ARG A 304 8.94 -19.59 -50.25
CA ARG A 304 8.52 -20.99 -50.49
C ARG A 304 7.19 -21.37 -49.84
N LEU A 305 6.72 -20.53 -48.87
CA LEU A 305 5.47 -20.80 -48.18
C LEU A 305 4.26 -20.37 -49.01
N ASN A 306 3.17 -21.15 -48.91
CA ASN A 306 1.91 -20.75 -49.53
C ASN A 306 1.31 -19.56 -48.78
N GLN A 307 0.95 -18.48 -49.46
CA GLN A 307 0.39 -17.26 -48.89
C GLN A 307 -0.90 -17.48 -48.10
N GLN A 308 -1.67 -18.52 -48.39
CA GLN A 308 -2.89 -18.87 -47.68
C GLN A 308 -2.63 -19.70 -46.41
N SER A 309 -1.39 -20.08 -46.15
CA SER A 309 -1.02 -20.85 -44.96
C SER A 309 -0.92 -19.92 -43.75
N PRO A 310 -1.40 -20.33 -42.54
CA PRO A 310 -1.15 -19.59 -41.27
C PRO A 310 0.34 -19.36 -41.02
N ASP A 311 1.21 -20.29 -41.42
CA ASP A 311 2.65 -20.18 -41.29
C ASP A 311 3.26 -19.03 -42.08
N TYR A 312 2.66 -18.66 -43.22
CA TYR A 312 3.07 -17.49 -44.01
C TYR A 312 2.93 -16.20 -43.22
N ASN A 313 1.79 -15.99 -42.55
CA ASN A 313 1.55 -14.81 -41.73
C ASN A 313 2.48 -14.74 -40.50
N VAL A 314 2.75 -15.85 -39.85
CA VAL A 314 3.70 -15.93 -38.72
C VAL A 314 5.11 -15.55 -39.20
N GLN A 315 5.53 -16.07 -40.36
CA GLN A 315 6.84 -15.78 -40.95
C GLN A 315 6.96 -14.34 -41.43
N LEU A 316 5.89 -13.81 -42.02
CA LEU A 316 5.80 -12.43 -42.49
C LEU A 316 5.91 -11.45 -41.31
N ASN A 317 5.13 -11.66 -40.25
CA ASN A 317 5.16 -10.83 -39.03
C ASN A 317 6.54 -10.87 -38.37
N TYR A 318 7.20 -12.00 -38.33
CA TYR A 318 8.56 -12.13 -37.84
C TYR A 318 9.55 -11.27 -38.62
N LEU A 319 9.53 -11.38 -39.96
CA LEU A 319 10.42 -10.59 -40.84
C LEU A 319 10.11 -9.10 -40.76
N GLN A 320 8.84 -8.73 -40.68
CA GLN A 320 8.42 -7.34 -40.46
C GLN A 320 8.97 -6.81 -39.11
N THR A 321 8.89 -7.59 -38.04
CA THR A 321 9.47 -7.23 -36.74
C THR A 321 10.98 -7.09 -36.83
N LEU A 322 11.68 -7.98 -37.50
CA LEU A 322 13.13 -7.95 -37.64
C LEU A 322 13.61 -6.70 -38.43
N VAL A 323 12.90 -6.29 -39.49
CA VAL A 323 13.24 -5.08 -40.25
C VAL A 323 12.68 -3.78 -39.65
N ALA A 324 11.77 -3.86 -38.70
CA ALA A 324 11.29 -2.70 -37.93
C ALA A 324 12.30 -2.26 -36.86
N LEU A 325 13.27 -3.10 -36.52
CA LEU A 325 14.35 -2.73 -35.63
C LEU A 325 15.36 -1.83 -36.34
N PRO A 326 15.83 -0.76 -35.69
CA PRO A 326 16.70 0.23 -36.29
C PRO A 326 18.17 -0.22 -36.28
N TRP A 327 18.49 -1.32 -36.94
CA TRP A 327 19.84 -1.87 -37.03
C TRP A 327 20.87 -0.87 -37.57
N GLY A 328 21.81 -0.46 -36.70
CA GLY A 328 22.86 0.49 -37.07
C GLY A 328 22.42 1.94 -37.19
N ILE A 329 21.15 2.27 -36.95
CA ILE A 329 20.64 3.63 -36.99
C ILE A 329 20.78 4.26 -35.59
N ASN A 330 21.65 5.26 -35.47
CA ASN A 330 21.86 5.98 -34.21
C ASN A 330 21.53 7.46 -34.38
N THR A 331 21.05 8.09 -33.31
CA THR A 331 20.97 9.56 -33.21
C THR A 331 22.33 10.12 -32.76
N GLU A 332 22.65 11.33 -33.24
CA GLU A 332 23.87 12.03 -32.79
C GLU A 332 23.68 12.57 -31.36
N ASP A 333 24.63 12.27 -30.48
CA ASP A 333 24.58 12.70 -29.10
C ASP A 333 25.06 14.14 -28.92
N ASN A 334 24.23 14.96 -28.29
CA ASN A 334 24.62 16.30 -27.83
C ASN A 334 25.22 16.20 -26.42
N LEU A 335 26.54 16.10 -26.32
CA LEU A 335 27.26 16.02 -25.04
C LEU A 335 27.62 17.38 -24.44
N SER A 336 26.88 18.45 -24.80
CA SER A 336 27.09 19.79 -24.26
C SER A 336 26.49 19.89 -22.84
N ILE A 337 27.34 19.95 -21.82
CA ILE A 337 26.92 20.09 -20.41
C ILE A 337 26.10 21.39 -20.22
N LYS A 338 26.46 22.49 -20.90
CA LYS A 338 25.71 23.76 -20.84
C LYS A 338 24.28 23.60 -21.39
N ASN A 339 24.12 22.79 -22.46
CA ASN A 339 22.78 22.51 -22.98
C ASN A 339 21.99 21.66 -22.00
N ALA A 340 22.60 20.64 -21.41
CA ALA A 340 21.96 19.79 -20.41
C ALA A 340 21.52 20.58 -19.17
N GLU A 341 22.39 21.44 -18.65
CA GLU A 341 22.08 22.35 -17.56
C GLU A 341 20.89 23.26 -17.89
N HIS A 342 20.89 23.87 -19.08
CA HIS A 342 19.82 24.76 -19.53
C HIS A 342 18.46 24.02 -19.65
N VAL A 343 18.46 22.81 -20.19
CA VAL A 343 17.21 22.00 -20.31
C VAL A 343 16.71 21.59 -18.93
N LEU A 344 17.59 21.12 -18.06
CA LEU A 344 17.23 20.73 -16.70
C LEU A 344 16.70 21.91 -15.87
N GLU A 345 17.32 23.11 -15.99
CA GLU A 345 16.85 24.32 -15.33
C GLU A 345 15.51 24.84 -15.89
N ARG A 346 15.32 24.72 -17.20
CA ARG A 346 14.06 25.09 -17.86
C ARG A 346 12.88 24.21 -17.37
N ASP A 347 13.09 22.90 -17.25
CA ASP A 347 12.01 21.93 -17.05
C ASP A 347 11.78 21.60 -15.57
N HIS A 348 12.79 21.77 -14.72
CA HIS A 348 12.74 21.37 -13.31
C HIS A 348 13.19 22.52 -12.40
N TYR A 349 12.31 22.90 -11.49
CA TYR A 349 12.62 23.90 -10.47
C TYR A 349 13.18 23.22 -9.21
N GLY A 350 14.23 23.77 -8.62
CA GLY A 350 14.94 23.18 -7.46
C GLY A 350 15.74 21.93 -7.84
N MET A 351 15.92 21.04 -6.88
CA MET A 351 16.67 19.78 -7.04
C MET A 351 18.14 19.97 -7.49
N GLU A 352 18.80 20.99 -6.96
CA GLU A 352 20.19 21.33 -7.37
C GLU A 352 21.13 20.14 -7.25
N LYS A 353 21.11 19.41 -6.12
CA LYS A 353 21.96 18.20 -5.90
C LYS A 353 21.68 17.10 -6.94
N VAL A 354 20.39 16.89 -7.29
CA VAL A 354 20.00 15.89 -8.29
C VAL A 354 20.47 16.27 -9.68
N LYS A 355 20.29 17.54 -10.07
CA LYS A 355 20.77 18.07 -11.36
C LYS A 355 22.29 17.98 -11.46
N GLU A 356 23.02 18.37 -10.42
CA GLU A 356 24.48 18.29 -10.36
C GLU A 356 24.96 16.85 -10.58
N ARG A 357 24.37 15.87 -9.89
CA ARG A 357 24.69 14.44 -10.07
C ARG A 357 24.39 13.95 -11.49
N ILE A 358 23.26 14.38 -12.07
CA ILE A 358 22.94 14.06 -13.46
C ILE A 358 23.99 14.68 -14.40
N LEU A 359 24.39 15.94 -14.21
CA LEU A 359 25.40 16.60 -15.02
C LEU A 359 26.78 15.97 -14.88
N GLU A 360 27.17 15.56 -13.67
CA GLU A 360 28.41 14.79 -13.41
C GLU A 360 28.38 13.48 -14.20
N HIS A 361 27.27 12.75 -14.14
CA HIS A 361 27.12 11.51 -14.88
C HIS A 361 27.20 11.72 -16.40
N LEU A 362 26.52 12.74 -16.93
CA LEU A 362 26.58 13.10 -18.36
C LEU A 362 27.99 13.56 -18.77
N ALA A 363 28.72 14.25 -17.89
CA ALA A 363 30.12 14.61 -18.14
C ALA A 363 31.02 13.38 -18.24
N THR A 364 30.78 12.35 -17.42
CA THR A 364 31.57 11.11 -17.47
C THR A 364 31.43 10.39 -18.81
N LEU A 365 30.23 10.44 -19.44
CA LEU A 365 30.00 9.87 -20.77
C LEU A 365 30.92 10.49 -21.86
N ARG A 366 31.25 11.77 -21.73
CA ARG A 366 32.14 12.47 -22.67
C ARG A 366 33.61 12.04 -22.56
N TYR A 367 34.07 11.73 -21.35
CA TYR A 367 35.49 11.44 -21.08
C TYR A 367 35.79 9.95 -20.95
N ARG A 368 34.79 9.11 -20.78
CA ARG A 368 34.95 7.67 -20.65
C ARG A 368 35.16 7.03 -22.02
N LYS A 369 36.31 6.38 -22.23
CA LYS A 369 36.61 5.62 -23.45
C LYS A 369 35.93 4.23 -23.49
N ALA A 370 35.41 3.77 -22.39
CA ALA A 370 34.72 2.49 -22.27
C ALA A 370 33.20 2.69 -22.15
N GLU A 371 32.45 1.92 -22.88
CA GLU A 371 30.98 1.98 -23.00
C GLU A 371 30.21 1.59 -21.72
N LYS A 372 30.89 1.34 -20.60
CA LYS A 372 30.29 0.85 -19.36
C LYS A 372 30.02 2.01 -18.38
N ALA A 373 28.90 2.71 -18.54
CA ALA A 373 28.41 3.64 -17.54
C ALA A 373 27.44 2.93 -16.57
N PRO A 374 27.47 3.21 -15.26
CA PRO A 374 26.47 2.73 -14.32
C PRO A 374 25.08 3.30 -14.72
N ILE A 375 24.03 2.57 -14.39
CA ILE A 375 22.67 2.96 -14.70
C ILE A 375 22.21 3.95 -13.63
N LEU A 376 21.61 5.06 -14.05
CA LEU A 376 21.02 6.00 -13.11
C LEU A 376 19.71 5.42 -12.53
N CYS A 377 19.60 5.39 -11.21
CA CYS A 377 18.36 5.04 -10.50
C CYS A 377 17.86 6.24 -9.69
N LEU A 378 16.74 6.82 -10.12
CA LEU A 378 16.10 7.96 -9.44
C LEU A 378 15.11 7.41 -8.40
N VAL A 379 15.41 7.59 -7.11
CA VAL A 379 14.61 7.06 -6.01
C VAL A 379 13.99 8.20 -5.22
N GLY A 380 12.72 8.08 -4.87
CA GLY A 380 12.04 9.09 -4.05
C GLY A 380 10.52 8.99 -4.11
N PRO A 381 9.80 9.84 -3.38
CA PRO A 381 8.36 9.76 -3.29
C PRO A 381 7.66 9.98 -4.65
N PRO A 382 6.39 9.55 -4.79
CA PRO A 382 5.65 9.74 -6.02
C PRO A 382 5.38 11.23 -6.30
N GLY A 383 5.41 11.61 -7.58
CA GLY A 383 5.06 12.96 -8.01
C GLY A 383 6.16 14.01 -7.92
N VAL A 384 7.41 13.62 -7.62
CA VAL A 384 8.56 14.55 -7.57
C VAL A 384 9.23 14.77 -8.94
N GLY A 385 8.72 14.15 -10.00
CA GLY A 385 9.24 14.42 -11.35
C GLY A 385 10.31 13.45 -11.86
N LYS A 386 10.54 12.30 -11.22
CA LYS A 386 11.54 11.28 -11.64
C LYS A 386 11.43 10.92 -13.12
N THR A 387 10.24 10.59 -13.57
CA THR A 387 9.99 10.20 -14.97
C THR A 387 10.17 11.36 -15.96
N SER A 388 9.85 12.61 -15.53
CA SER A 388 10.06 13.81 -16.36
C SER A 388 11.52 14.18 -16.48
N LEU A 389 12.34 13.95 -15.42
CA LEU A 389 13.80 14.10 -15.50
C LEU A 389 14.41 13.25 -16.61
N GLY A 390 13.98 11.98 -16.74
CA GLY A 390 14.41 11.11 -17.82
C GLY A 390 14.08 11.67 -19.20
N ARG A 391 12.92 12.31 -19.37
CA ARG A 391 12.56 12.99 -20.63
C ARG A 391 13.46 14.18 -20.94
N SER A 392 13.74 15.01 -19.93
CA SER A 392 14.59 16.20 -20.09
C SER A 392 16.04 15.79 -20.39
N ILE A 393 16.54 14.68 -19.78
CA ILE A 393 17.86 14.13 -20.12
C ILE A 393 17.88 13.64 -21.57
N ALA A 394 16.84 12.97 -22.05
CA ALA A 394 16.75 12.53 -23.45
C ALA A 394 16.76 13.73 -24.41
N GLU A 395 16.01 14.79 -24.11
CA GLU A 395 16.02 16.03 -24.90
C GLU A 395 17.40 16.69 -24.88
N ALA A 396 18.04 16.77 -23.72
CA ALA A 396 19.38 17.36 -23.57
C ALA A 396 20.43 16.64 -24.40
N LEU A 397 20.38 15.29 -24.45
CA LEU A 397 21.27 14.45 -25.24
C LEU A 397 20.91 14.36 -26.72
N GLY A 398 19.73 14.82 -27.14
CA GLY A 398 19.22 14.64 -28.50
C GLY A 398 18.79 13.20 -28.82
N ARG A 399 18.59 12.36 -27.81
CA ARG A 399 18.19 10.97 -27.96
C ARG A 399 16.67 10.81 -27.98
N LYS A 400 16.21 9.76 -28.65
CA LYS A 400 14.79 9.36 -28.62
C LYS A 400 14.43 8.85 -27.23
N TYR A 401 13.27 9.26 -26.74
CA TYR A 401 12.78 8.90 -25.40
C TYR A 401 11.81 7.73 -25.46
N VAL A 402 12.06 6.71 -24.65
CA VAL A 402 11.16 5.56 -24.47
C VAL A 402 10.90 5.36 -22.98
N ARG A 403 9.63 5.18 -22.61
CA ARG A 403 9.23 4.82 -21.26
C ARG A 403 8.62 3.43 -21.26
N ILE A 404 9.12 2.57 -20.36
CA ILE A 404 8.58 1.24 -20.08
C ILE A 404 8.17 1.21 -18.61
N SER A 405 6.89 0.99 -18.33
CA SER A 405 6.44 0.74 -16.97
C SER A 405 6.67 -0.72 -16.61
N LEU A 406 7.41 -0.97 -15.54
CA LEU A 406 7.67 -2.31 -15.02
C LEU A 406 6.69 -2.69 -13.90
N GLY A 407 5.87 -1.75 -13.43
CA GLY A 407 4.84 -2.02 -12.43
C GLY A 407 3.83 -3.05 -12.94
N GLY A 408 3.72 -4.17 -12.20
CA GLY A 408 2.82 -5.26 -12.57
C GLY A 408 3.38 -6.28 -13.57
N VAL A 409 4.67 -6.23 -13.88
CA VAL A 409 5.35 -7.29 -14.65
C VAL A 409 5.54 -8.50 -13.73
N HIS A 410 5.02 -9.65 -14.17
CA HIS A 410 5.05 -10.91 -13.42
C HIS A 410 5.71 -12.06 -14.20
N ASP A 411 5.96 -11.89 -15.50
CA ASP A 411 6.48 -12.90 -16.40
C ASP A 411 7.76 -12.41 -17.09
N GLU A 412 8.80 -13.22 -17.04
CA GLU A 412 10.07 -12.98 -17.75
C GLU A 412 9.84 -12.76 -19.26
N ALA A 413 8.86 -13.47 -19.85
CA ALA A 413 8.53 -13.36 -21.25
C ALA A 413 8.03 -11.96 -21.66
N GLU A 414 7.53 -11.14 -20.74
CA GLU A 414 7.19 -9.75 -21.04
C GLU A 414 8.44 -8.91 -21.36
N ILE A 415 9.61 -9.27 -20.79
CA ILE A 415 10.88 -8.55 -21.01
C ILE A 415 11.60 -9.15 -22.20
N ARG A 416 11.76 -10.49 -22.22
CA ARG A 416 12.52 -11.24 -23.25
C ARG A 416 11.71 -11.73 -24.44
N GLY A 417 10.38 -11.50 -24.45
CA GLY A 417 9.51 -12.03 -25.51
C GLY A 417 9.14 -13.50 -25.35
N HIS A 418 8.11 -13.91 -26.06
CA HIS A 418 7.62 -15.30 -26.11
C HIS A 418 8.27 -16.05 -27.26
N ARG A 419 8.54 -17.33 -27.08
CA ARG A 419 9.05 -18.17 -28.18
C ARG A 419 8.08 -18.17 -29.35
N ARG A 420 8.60 -17.94 -30.56
CA ARG A 420 7.86 -17.80 -31.84
C ARG A 420 6.89 -18.95 -32.15
N THR A 421 7.10 -20.11 -31.56
CA THR A 421 6.27 -21.31 -31.76
C THR A 421 4.91 -21.27 -31.07
N TYR A 422 4.67 -20.32 -30.17
CA TYR A 422 3.39 -20.18 -29.48
C TYR A 422 2.44 -19.29 -30.29
N ILE A 423 1.16 -19.65 -30.29
CA ILE A 423 0.11 -18.80 -30.88
C ILE A 423 0.01 -17.51 -30.07
N GLY A 424 0.11 -16.36 -30.74
CA GLY A 424 0.11 -15.06 -30.08
C GLY A 424 1.47 -14.62 -29.51
N ALA A 425 2.56 -15.30 -29.87
CA ALA A 425 3.91 -14.90 -29.48
C ALA A 425 4.22 -13.47 -29.93
N MET A 426 4.86 -12.70 -29.05
CA MET A 426 5.23 -11.31 -29.28
C MET A 426 6.65 -11.04 -28.79
N PRO A 427 7.37 -10.07 -29.40
CA PRO A 427 8.65 -9.62 -28.88
C PRO A 427 8.51 -8.96 -27.51
N GLY A 428 9.58 -8.96 -26.75
CA GLY A 428 9.65 -8.36 -25.42
C GLY A 428 9.44 -6.84 -25.42
N ARG A 429 9.15 -6.29 -24.25
CA ARG A 429 8.92 -4.84 -24.06
C ARG A 429 10.15 -4.01 -24.47
N ILE A 430 11.36 -4.54 -24.25
CA ILE A 430 12.61 -3.88 -24.64
C ILE A 430 12.66 -3.72 -26.17
N VAL A 431 12.48 -4.82 -26.89
CA VAL A 431 12.48 -4.84 -28.37
C VAL A 431 11.38 -3.94 -28.92
N LYS A 432 10.14 -4.02 -28.39
CA LYS A 432 9.04 -3.12 -28.79
C LYS A 432 9.39 -1.64 -28.56
N GLY A 433 10.08 -1.36 -27.45
CA GLY A 433 10.55 -0.02 -27.13
C GLY A 433 11.56 0.51 -28.15
N ILE A 434 12.52 -0.33 -28.57
CA ILE A 434 13.52 0.00 -29.60
C ILE A 434 12.85 0.26 -30.95
N MET A 435 11.91 -0.59 -31.35
CA MET A 435 11.12 -0.40 -32.58
C MET A 435 10.40 0.95 -32.56
N LYS A 436 9.76 1.30 -31.44
CA LYS A 436 9.06 2.58 -31.29
C LYS A 436 10.00 3.79 -31.30
N ALA A 437 11.24 3.61 -30.86
CA ALA A 437 12.24 4.68 -30.86
C ALA A 437 12.81 4.98 -32.25
N GLU A 438 12.76 4.01 -33.17
CA GLU A 438 13.37 4.10 -34.50
C GLU A 438 14.88 4.44 -34.47
N SER A 439 15.54 4.13 -33.36
CA SER A 439 16.97 4.38 -33.10
C SER A 439 17.55 3.29 -32.23
N SER A 440 18.83 2.89 -32.47
CA SER A 440 19.55 1.89 -31.68
C SER A 440 20.16 2.45 -30.38
N ASN A 441 20.18 3.76 -30.19
CA ASN A 441 20.71 4.43 -29.00
C ASN A 441 19.70 5.34 -28.28
N PRO A 442 18.43 4.90 -28.07
CA PRO A 442 17.45 5.71 -27.35
C PRO A 442 17.83 5.84 -25.86
N LEU A 443 17.13 6.74 -25.16
CA LEU A 443 17.10 6.76 -23.72
C LEU A 443 15.84 6.02 -23.24
N PHE A 444 16.05 4.95 -22.44
CA PHE A 444 14.99 4.16 -21.82
C PHE A 444 14.77 4.57 -20.38
N VAL A 445 13.56 4.90 -20.02
CA VAL A 445 13.13 5.04 -18.62
C VAL A 445 12.36 3.78 -18.22
N LEU A 446 12.96 3.00 -17.33
CA LEU A 446 12.38 1.83 -16.68
C LEU A 446 11.65 2.32 -15.41
N ASP A 447 10.35 2.57 -15.55
CA ASP A 447 9.56 3.20 -14.51
C ASP A 447 9.00 2.16 -13.54
N GLU A 448 9.02 2.48 -12.24
CA GLU A 448 8.53 1.63 -11.15
C GLU A 448 9.22 0.26 -11.06
N ILE A 449 10.56 0.23 -11.11
CA ILE A 449 11.35 -1.01 -11.00
C ILE A 449 11.17 -1.70 -9.63
N ASP A 450 10.82 -0.94 -8.60
CA ASP A 450 10.49 -1.41 -7.25
C ASP A 450 9.17 -2.19 -7.15
N LYS A 451 8.37 -2.20 -8.23
CA LYS A 451 7.07 -2.90 -8.28
C LYS A 451 7.08 -4.16 -9.15
N VAL A 452 8.24 -4.63 -9.55
CA VAL A 452 8.40 -5.92 -10.23
C VAL A 452 8.16 -7.04 -9.21
N SER A 453 7.34 -8.03 -9.56
CA SER A 453 6.97 -9.12 -8.63
C SER A 453 8.03 -10.22 -8.58
N GLU A 454 8.26 -10.75 -7.37
CA GLU A 454 9.10 -11.92 -7.12
C GLU A 454 8.38 -13.27 -7.38
N ASN A 455 7.39 -13.34 -8.24
CA ASN A 455 6.59 -14.57 -8.43
C ASN A 455 7.33 -15.60 -9.30
N ASN A 456 7.74 -16.71 -8.68
CA ASN A 456 8.60 -17.76 -9.23
C ASN A 456 7.93 -18.79 -10.16
N TYR A 457 6.66 -18.62 -10.57
CA TYR A 457 5.96 -19.64 -11.36
C TYR A 457 6.21 -19.55 -12.88
N ASN A 458 6.51 -18.34 -13.42
CA ASN A 458 6.66 -18.10 -14.86
C ASN A 458 8.03 -17.50 -15.24
N GLY A 459 9.08 -17.86 -14.52
CA GLY A 459 10.41 -17.26 -14.67
C GLY A 459 10.64 -16.09 -13.71
N ASP A 460 11.82 -15.52 -13.75
CA ASP A 460 12.23 -14.41 -12.89
C ASP A 460 12.46 -13.13 -13.71
N PRO A 461 11.52 -12.15 -13.66
CA PRO A 461 11.70 -10.88 -14.33
C PRO A 461 12.95 -10.11 -13.89
N HIS A 462 13.41 -10.28 -12.64
CA HIS A 462 14.64 -9.63 -12.16
C HIS A 462 15.88 -10.19 -12.86
N SER A 463 15.94 -11.49 -13.14
CA SER A 463 17.01 -12.10 -13.91
C SER A 463 17.05 -11.57 -15.36
N ALA A 464 15.89 -11.37 -15.98
CA ALA A 464 15.81 -10.76 -17.31
C ALA A 464 16.28 -9.31 -17.30
N LEU A 465 15.93 -8.54 -16.26
CA LEU A 465 16.40 -7.17 -16.09
C LEU A 465 17.89 -7.09 -15.82
N LEU A 466 18.47 -8.06 -15.10
CA LEU A 466 19.93 -8.13 -14.93
C LEU A 466 20.65 -8.23 -16.27
N GLU A 467 20.19 -9.09 -17.19
CA GLU A 467 20.79 -9.20 -18.53
C GLU A 467 20.66 -7.89 -19.34
N VAL A 468 19.52 -7.20 -19.25
CA VAL A 468 19.30 -5.90 -19.91
C VAL A 468 20.20 -4.83 -19.35
N LEU A 469 20.39 -4.81 -18.03
CA LEU A 469 21.04 -3.73 -17.29
C LEU A 469 22.51 -4.00 -17.01
N ASP A 470 23.00 -5.23 -17.14
CA ASP A 470 24.41 -5.54 -16.94
C ASP A 470 25.25 -5.13 -18.16
N PRO A 471 26.16 -4.15 -18.05
CA PRO A 471 27.00 -3.73 -19.17
C PRO A 471 27.93 -4.83 -19.71
N GLU A 472 28.09 -5.95 -19.01
CA GLU A 472 28.89 -7.09 -19.46
C GLU A 472 28.08 -8.05 -20.35
N GLN A 473 26.77 -8.07 -20.19
CA GLN A 473 25.85 -8.99 -20.87
C GLN A 473 24.95 -8.30 -21.89
N ASN A 474 24.64 -7.02 -21.74
CA ASN A 474 23.65 -6.29 -22.55
C ASN A 474 24.04 -6.11 -24.04
N ASN A 475 25.31 -6.34 -24.40
CA ASN A 475 25.76 -6.32 -25.79
C ASN A 475 25.25 -7.53 -26.61
N ALA A 476 24.73 -8.57 -25.93
CA ALA A 476 24.20 -9.78 -26.53
C ALA A 476 22.83 -10.15 -25.94
N PHE A 477 21.94 -9.16 -25.74
CA PHE A 477 20.60 -9.40 -25.21
C PHE A 477 19.79 -10.28 -26.17
N HIS A 478 19.32 -11.42 -25.67
CA HIS A 478 18.55 -12.39 -26.42
C HIS A 478 17.05 -12.24 -26.23
N ASP A 479 16.33 -11.88 -27.29
CA ASP A 479 14.87 -11.89 -27.30
C ASP A 479 14.36 -13.22 -27.89
N ASN A 480 13.51 -13.93 -27.14
CA ASN A 480 13.01 -15.26 -27.51
C ASN A 480 12.12 -15.25 -28.77
N TYR A 481 11.49 -14.12 -29.12
CA TYR A 481 10.69 -14.00 -30.32
C TYR A 481 11.55 -13.79 -31.55
N LEU A 482 12.56 -12.93 -31.45
CA LEU A 482 13.48 -12.64 -32.53
C LEU A 482 14.45 -13.79 -32.76
N ASP A 483 14.81 -14.54 -31.70
CA ASP A 483 15.80 -15.64 -31.71
C ASP A 483 17.17 -15.18 -32.26
N VAL A 484 17.51 -13.91 -31.92
CA VAL A 484 18.81 -13.28 -32.24
C VAL A 484 19.22 -12.34 -31.10
N ASP A 485 20.50 -12.13 -30.98
CA ASP A 485 21.07 -11.21 -30.04
C ASP A 485 20.99 -9.78 -30.57
N TYR A 486 20.59 -8.84 -29.71
CA TYR A 486 20.56 -7.42 -29.99
C TYR A 486 21.47 -6.67 -29.05
N ASP A 487 22.29 -5.76 -29.59
CA ASP A 487 23.21 -4.95 -28.80
C ASP A 487 22.50 -3.77 -28.14
N LEU A 488 22.33 -3.86 -26.79
CA LEU A 488 21.77 -2.81 -25.97
C LEU A 488 22.81 -1.86 -25.35
N SER A 489 24.11 -2.07 -25.62
CA SER A 489 25.21 -1.33 -24.97
C SER A 489 25.17 0.18 -25.24
N LYS A 490 24.53 0.59 -26.35
CA LYS A 490 24.39 1.99 -26.76
C LYS A 490 23.15 2.67 -26.16
N ILE A 491 22.26 1.91 -25.53
CA ILE A 491 21.05 2.44 -24.92
C ILE A 491 21.41 3.07 -23.57
N PHE A 492 20.84 4.24 -23.30
CA PHE A 492 20.99 4.88 -21.99
C PHE A 492 19.80 4.52 -21.11
N PHE A 493 20.04 3.71 -20.08
CA PHE A 493 19.00 3.28 -19.15
C PHE A 493 18.92 4.20 -17.93
N ILE A 494 17.70 4.60 -17.58
CA ILE A 494 17.37 5.27 -16.31
C ILE A 494 16.29 4.45 -15.65
N ALA A 495 16.51 4.01 -14.41
CA ALA A 495 15.50 3.37 -13.59
C ALA A 495 14.80 4.42 -12.69
N THR A 496 13.52 4.21 -12.36
CA THR A 496 12.84 4.99 -11.34
C THR A 496 12.24 4.05 -10.30
N ALA A 497 12.33 4.42 -9.03
CA ALA A 497 11.76 3.67 -7.91
C ALA A 497 11.16 4.61 -6.87
N ASN A 498 10.23 4.12 -6.07
CA ASN A 498 9.75 4.85 -4.89
C ASN A 498 10.49 4.41 -3.63
N THR A 499 10.93 3.15 -3.56
CA THR A 499 11.70 2.57 -2.46
C THR A 499 12.81 1.66 -3.01
N LEU A 500 13.90 1.51 -2.26
CA LEU A 500 14.97 0.57 -2.57
C LEU A 500 14.75 -0.82 -1.98
N GLN A 501 13.88 -0.94 -0.99
CA GLN A 501 13.74 -2.15 -0.17
C GLN A 501 13.26 -3.38 -0.94
N THR A 502 12.53 -3.18 -2.03
CA THR A 502 11.98 -4.24 -2.88
C THR A 502 12.82 -4.55 -4.10
N ILE A 503 13.95 -3.84 -4.29
CA ILE A 503 14.86 -4.07 -5.42
C ILE A 503 15.94 -5.04 -4.97
N PRO A 504 16.15 -6.16 -5.68
CA PRO A 504 17.22 -7.11 -5.35
C PRO A 504 18.61 -6.47 -5.37
N GLN A 505 19.44 -6.85 -4.40
CA GLN A 505 20.80 -6.32 -4.26
C GLN A 505 21.65 -6.41 -5.54
N PRO A 506 21.63 -7.51 -6.33
CA PRO A 506 22.39 -7.59 -7.58
C PRO A 506 22.03 -6.54 -8.63
N LEU A 507 20.78 -6.05 -8.64
CA LEU A 507 20.37 -4.92 -9.49
C LEU A 507 20.88 -3.59 -8.93
N LEU A 508 20.77 -3.39 -7.60
CA LEU A 508 21.26 -2.18 -6.94
C LEU A 508 22.77 -1.98 -7.13
N ASP A 509 23.55 -3.04 -7.09
CA ASP A 509 25.02 -2.99 -7.28
C ASP A 509 25.44 -2.48 -8.67
N ARG A 510 24.53 -2.49 -9.66
CA ARG A 510 24.75 -1.99 -11.02
C ARG A 510 24.21 -0.59 -11.24
N MET A 511 23.57 -0.01 -10.22
CA MET A 511 22.87 1.27 -10.32
C MET A 511 23.60 2.34 -9.52
N GLU A 512 23.70 3.53 -10.09
CA GLU A 512 24.02 4.74 -9.34
C GLU A 512 22.73 5.35 -8.82
N VAL A 513 22.51 5.24 -7.51
CA VAL A 513 21.28 5.71 -6.86
C VAL A 513 21.37 7.22 -6.63
N ILE A 514 20.39 7.96 -7.13
CA ILE A 514 20.20 9.38 -6.89
C ILE A 514 18.87 9.56 -6.14
N GLU A 515 18.95 10.04 -4.91
CA GLU A 515 17.77 10.32 -4.11
C GLU A 515 17.13 11.64 -4.53
N VAL A 516 15.84 11.58 -4.87
CA VAL A 516 15.02 12.73 -5.24
C VAL A 516 14.08 13.03 -4.09
N GLU A 517 14.40 14.06 -3.33
CA GLU A 517 13.62 14.51 -2.17
C GLU A 517 12.24 15.04 -2.59
N GLY A 518 11.34 15.16 -1.58
CA GLY A 518 10.06 15.85 -1.75
C GLY A 518 10.24 17.35 -1.88
N TYR A 519 9.26 18.02 -2.52
CA TYR A 519 9.28 19.48 -2.67
C TYR A 519 8.75 20.20 -1.44
N LEU A 520 9.36 21.35 -1.17
CA LEU A 520 8.89 22.30 -0.18
C LEU A 520 7.64 23.05 -0.65
N THR A 521 6.90 23.65 0.27
CA THR A 521 5.71 24.46 -0.08
C THR A 521 6.09 25.60 -1.04
N GLU A 522 7.25 26.26 -0.81
CA GLU A 522 7.78 27.31 -1.64
C GLU A 522 8.16 26.81 -3.04
N GLU A 523 8.79 25.63 -3.10
CA GLU A 523 9.13 24.99 -4.37
C GLU A 523 7.87 24.56 -5.14
N LYS A 524 6.89 23.95 -4.46
CA LYS A 524 5.59 23.60 -5.07
C LYS A 524 4.87 24.82 -5.63
N LYS A 525 4.97 25.95 -4.94
CA LYS A 525 4.39 27.23 -5.40
C LYS A 525 5.03 27.70 -6.70
N GLU A 526 6.37 27.64 -6.79
CA GLU A 526 7.09 27.99 -8.01
C GLU A 526 6.85 26.98 -9.14
N ILE A 527 6.83 25.68 -8.84
CA ILE A 527 6.49 24.63 -9.82
C ILE A 527 5.07 24.85 -10.37
N ALA A 528 4.10 25.12 -9.50
CA ALA A 528 2.74 25.40 -9.94
C ALA A 528 2.69 26.61 -10.88
N ARG A 529 3.38 27.71 -10.52
CA ARG A 529 3.42 28.93 -11.30
C ARG A 529 4.11 28.78 -12.65
N ARG A 530 5.27 28.09 -12.69
CA ARG A 530 6.13 27.97 -13.88
C ARG A 530 5.73 26.83 -14.81
N HIS A 531 5.18 25.75 -14.27
CA HIS A 531 4.96 24.50 -15.04
C HIS A 531 3.50 24.07 -15.05
N LEU A 532 2.84 23.85 -13.87
CA LEU A 532 1.52 23.24 -13.82
C LEU A 532 0.44 24.16 -14.41
N ILE A 533 0.34 25.39 -13.96
CA ILE A 533 -0.66 26.35 -14.46
C ILE A 533 -0.47 26.63 -15.96
N PRO A 534 0.75 26.92 -16.48
CA PRO A 534 0.95 27.08 -17.92
C PRO A 534 0.66 25.82 -18.74
N LYS A 535 0.87 24.63 -18.18
CA LYS A 535 0.52 23.37 -18.84
C LYS A 535 -1.00 23.26 -19.04
N GLU A 536 -1.76 23.49 -17.97
CA GLU A 536 -3.23 23.46 -18.03
C GLU A 536 -3.79 24.57 -18.93
N GLN A 537 -3.18 25.75 -18.94
CA GLN A 537 -3.55 26.84 -19.86
C GLN A 537 -3.37 26.50 -21.35
N LYS A 538 -2.50 25.55 -21.70
CA LYS A 538 -2.36 25.05 -23.07
C LYS A 538 -3.44 24.02 -23.43
N VAL A 539 -3.98 23.34 -22.43
CA VAL A 539 -5.03 22.32 -22.63
C VAL A 539 -6.41 22.98 -22.72
N PHE A 540 -6.64 23.99 -21.90
CA PHE A 540 -7.92 24.71 -21.85
C PHE A 540 -7.84 26.03 -22.64
N ASP A 541 -8.56 26.09 -23.75
CA ASP A 541 -8.73 27.33 -24.53
C ASP A 541 -10.07 27.99 -24.16
N PHE A 542 -9.99 29.13 -23.49
CA PHE A 542 -11.17 29.89 -23.07
C PHE A 542 -11.60 30.95 -24.12
N GLY A 543 -10.96 31.00 -25.29
CA GLY A 543 -11.20 32.04 -26.31
C GLY A 543 -10.51 33.36 -26.00
N ASP A 544 -10.39 34.24 -27.01
CA ASP A 544 -9.81 35.59 -26.92
C ASP A 544 -8.44 35.69 -26.21
N GLY A 545 -7.70 34.59 -26.09
CA GLY A 545 -6.42 34.54 -25.37
C GLY A 545 -6.55 34.72 -23.85
N ALA A 546 -7.73 34.50 -23.27
CA ALA A 546 -8.00 34.64 -21.86
C ALA A 546 -7.19 33.61 -21.05
N LYS A 547 -6.47 34.08 -20.02
CA LYS A 547 -5.61 33.27 -19.15
C LYS A 547 -6.02 33.39 -17.70
N LEU A 548 -6.20 32.23 -17.03
CA LEU A 548 -6.39 32.23 -15.59
C LEU A 548 -5.10 32.62 -14.86
N LYS A 549 -5.21 33.63 -14.01
CA LYS A 549 -4.11 34.10 -13.18
C LYS A 549 -4.39 33.74 -11.71
N PHE A 550 -3.38 33.26 -11.03
CA PHE A 550 -3.45 32.94 -9.61
C PHE A 550 -2.59 33.87 -8.78
N THR A 551 -3.08 34.32 -7.63
CA THR A 551 -2.21 34.98 -6.66
C THR A 551 -1.29 33.96 -6.00
N PRO A 552 -0.05 34.34 -5.57
CA PRO A 552 0.83 33.42 -4.82
C PRO A 552 0.14 32.85 -3.57
N ALA A 553 -0.66 33.65 -2.87
CA ALA A 553 -1.44 33.20 -1.71
C ALA A 553 -2.52 32.17 -2.07
N ALA A 554 -3.12 32.25 -3.28
CA ALA A 554 -4.09 31.22 -3.70
C ALA A 554 -3.40 29.88 -4.00
N ILE A 555 -2.23 29.90 -4.62
CA ILE A 555 -1.45 28.66 -4.87
C ILE A 555 -1.04 28.02 -3.52
N GLU A 556 -0.52 28.81 -2.60
CA GLU A 556 -0.15 28.38 -1.26
C GLU A 556 -1.36 27.80 -0.50
N TYR A 557 -2.52 28.44 -0.61
CA TYR A 557 -3.76 27.97 -0.03
C TYR A 557 -4.20 26.60 -0.61
N ILE A 558 -4.03 26.37 -1.92
CA ILE A 558 -4.29 25.06 -2.54
C ILE A 558 -3.33 24.01 -1.96
N ILE A 559 -2.04 24.33 -1.88
CA ILE A 559 -1.02 23.41 -1.38
C ILE A 559 -1.30 23.02 0.07
N GLU A 560 -1.64 23.97 0.93
CA GLU A 560 -1.84 23.72 2.36
C GLU A 560 -3.17 23.12 2.72
N LYS A 561 -4.24 23.47 1.99
CA LYS A 561 -5.60 23.12 2.37
C LYS A 561 -6.22 21.98 1.55
N TYR A 562 -5.68 21.69 0.36
CA TYR A 562 -6.26 20.70 -0.56
C TYR A 562 -5.28 19.62 -1.00
N THR A 563 -4.00 19.71 -0.60
CA THR A 563 -3.01 18.67 -0.94
C THR A 563 -2.24 18.19 0.29
N ARG A 564 -1.94 16.89 0.32
CA ARG A 564 -1.09 16.25 1.33
C ARG A 564 -0.19 15.23 0.63
N GLU A 565 0.94 15.71 0.09
CA GLU A 565 1.88 14.91 -0.70
C GLU A 565 3.28 15.51 -0.67
N SER A 566 4.30 14.70 -0.88
CA SER A 566 5.69 15.15 -1.06
C SER A 566 5.94 15.76 -2.42
N GLY A 567 5.30 15.24 -3.46
CA GLY A 567 5.39 15.72 -4.84
C GLY A 567 4.38 16.81 -5.18
N VAL A 568 4.02 16.88 -6.45
CA VAL A 568 3.06 17.87 -7.01
C VAL A 568 1.91 17.23 -7.79
N ARG A 569 1.72 15.89 -7.67
CA ARG A 569 0.70 15.18 -8.46
C ARG A 569 -0.73 15.52 -8.02
N GLN A 570 -0.98 15.64 -6.71
CA GLN A 570 -2.28 16.08 -6.19
C GLN A 570 -2.50 17.56 -6.51
N LEU A 571 -1.45 18.39 -6.39
CA LEU A 571 -1.50 19.79 -6.74
C LEU A 571 -1.90 19.99 -8.21
N GLU A 572 -1.30 19.24 -9.13
CA GLU A 572 -1.67 19.20 -10.55
C GLU A 572 -3.16 18.88 -10.72
N LYS A 573 -3.65 17.83 -10.05
CA LYS A 573 -5.07 17.45 -10.09
C LYS A 573 -6.01 18.53 -9.55
N GLN A 574 -5.60 19.25 -8.49
CA GLN A 574 -6.42 20.34 -7.97
C GLN A 574 -6.43 21.54 -8.91
N VAL A 575 -5.30 21.86 -9.55
CA VAL A 575 -5.21 22.90 -10.57
C VAL A 575 -6.11 22.52 -11.78
N ASP A 576 -5.98 21.32 -12.31
CA ASP A 576 -6.86 20.81 -13.39
C ASP A 576 -8.35 20.89 -13.01
N LYS A 577 -8.70 20.51 -11.76
CA LYS A 577 -10.08 20.61 -11.26
C LYS A 577 -10.59 22.06 -11.25
N ILE A 578 -9.73 23.03 -10.93
CA ILE A 578 -10.07 24.46 -11.01
C ILE A 578 -10.35 24.84 -12.46
N PHE A 579 -9.47 24.47 -13.39
CA PHE A 579 -9.65 24.76 -14.82
C PHE A 579 -10.94 24.15 -15.37
N ARG A 580 -11.23 22.89 -15.04
CA ARG A 580 -12.50 22.25 -15.41
C ARG A 580 -13.73 22.96 -14.83
N LYS A 581 -13.64 23.41 -13.56
CA LYS A 581 -14.74 24.11 -12.92
C LYS A 581 -14.97 25.48 -13.55
N VAL A 582 -13.90 26.21 -13.90
CA VAL A 582 -13.98 27.48 -14.62
C VAL A 582 -14.56 27.27 -16.02
N ALA A 583 -14.15 26.23 -16.75
CA ALA A 583 -14.72 25.89 -18.05
C ALA A 583 -16.23 25.61 -17.97
N PHE A 584 -16.65 24.84 -16.95
CA PHE A 584 -18.06 24.60 -16.68
C PHE A 584 -18.84 25.90 -16.40
N LEU A 585 -18.27 26.81 -15.58
CA LEU A 585 -18.91 28.09 -15.27
C LEU A 585 -18.98 29.00 -16.50
N THR A 586 -17.95 29.01 -17.34
CA THR A 586 -17.93 29.73 -18.63
C THR A 586 -19.04 29.22 -19.55
N SER A 587 -19.19 27.89 -19.67
CA SER A 587 -20.24 27.30 -20.51
C SER A 587 -21.65 27.51 -19.98
N LYS A 588 -21.80 27.80 -18.68
CA LYS A 588 -23.09 28.12 -18.03
C LYS A 588 -23.44 29.61 -18.09
N SER A 589 -22.47 30.48 -18.36
CA SER A 589 -22.68 31.92 -18.46
C SER A 589 -23.41 32.27 -19.76
N GLU A 590 -24.48 33.08 -19.68
CA GLU A 590 -25.25 33.50 -20.84
C GLU A 590 -24.38 34.30 -21.83
N ASP A 591 -23.39 35.03 -21.33
CA ASP A 591 -22.47 35.88 -22.11
C ASP A 591 -21.26 35.11 -22.64
N GLY A 592 -21.09 33.84 -22.31
CA GLY A 592 -19.92 33.02 -22.64
C GLY A 592 -18.59 33.53 -22.07
N LYS A 593 -18.63 34.51 -21.15
CA LYS A 593 -17.42 35.09 -20.58
C LYS A 593 -16.82 34.22 -19.50
N MET A 594 -15.48 34.07 -19.54
CA MET A 594 -14.73 33.35 -18.52
C MET A 594 -14.79 34.09 -17.17
N PRO A 595 -15.22 33.41 -16.08
CA PRO A 595 -15.08 33.95 -14.74
C PRO A 595 -13.60 34.22 -14.42
N PHE A 596 -13.30 35.28 -13.73
CA PHE A 596 -11.93 35.68 -13.37
C PHE A 596 -11.05 36.16 -14.56
N ALA A 597 -11.62 36.49 -15.75
CA ALA A 597 -10.85 37.03 -16.88
C ALA A 597 -10.06 38.29 -16.50
N ASP A 598 -10.71 39.19 -15.76
CA ASP A 598 -10.18 40.51 -15.42
C ASP A 598 -9.37 40.57 -14.13
N ARG A 599 -9.30 39.48 -13.34
CA ARG A 599 -8.60 39.45 -12.05
C ARG A 599 -7.93 38.10 -11.76
N SER A 600 -6.96 38.17 -10.85
CA SER A 600 -6.33 36.93 -10.34
C SER A 600 -7.22 36.21 -9.31
N ILE A 601 -7.21 34.90 -9.33
CA ILE A 601 -7.88 34.03 -8.35
C ILE A 601 -7.23 34.22 -6.97
N LYS A 602 -8.05 34.45 -5.95
CA LYS A 602 -7.67 34.64 -4.53
C LYS A 602 -8.03 33.38 -3.70
N PRO A 603 -7.54 33.25 -2.46
CA PRO A 603 -7.88 32.11 -1.58
C PRO A 603 -9.39 31.87 -1.40
N ALA A 604 -10.20 32.93 -1.25
CA ALA A 604 -11.65 32.84 -1.15
C ALA A 604 -12.31 32.26 -2.41
N ASP A 605 -11.78 32.49 -3.58
CA ASP A 605 -12.27 31.93 -4.85
C ASP A 605 -11.98 30.45 -4.93
N ILE A 606 -10.87 29.98 -4.33
CA ILE A 606 -10.51 28.56 -4.28
C ILE A 606 -11.56 27.76 -3.51
N GLU A 607 -12.05 28.27 -2.39
CA GLU A 607 -13.14 27.62 -1.65
C GLU A 607 -14.44 27.52 -2.44
N ALA A 608 -14.75 28.54 -3.22
CA ALA A 608 -15.91 28.52 -4.11
C ALA A 608 -15.76 27.49 -5.25
N LEU A 609 -14.53 27.26 -5.73
CA LEU A 609 -14.24 26.35 -6.84
C LEU A 609 -14.03 24.90 -6.40
N LEU A 610 -13.29 24.68 -5.32
CA LEU A 610 -12.90 23.34 -4.83
C LEU A 610 -13.79 22.81 -3.71
N GLY A 611 -14.55 23.68 -3.04
CA GLY A 611 -15.34 23.37 -1.85
C GLY A 611 -14.57 23.65 -0.55
N LYS A 612 -15.11 23.18 0.58
CA LYS A 612 -14.47 23.38 1.90
C LYS A 612 -13.05 22.77 1.95
N PRO A 613 -12.12 23.39 2.69
CA PRO A 613 -10.78 22.86 2.90
C PRO A 613 -10.80 21.41 3.41
N LEU A 614 -9.94 20.56 2.83
CA LEU A 614 -9.82 19.16 3.19
C LEU A 614 -8.91 18.96 4.41
N PHE A 615 -7.91 19.82 4.55
CA PHE A 615 -6.89 19.71 5.59
C PHE A 615 -6.82 21.01 6.39
N ASN A 616 -6.91 20.90 7.71
CA ASN A 616 -6.55 21.96 8.63
C ASN A 616 -5.19 21.60 9.20
N ARG A 617 -4.14 22.34 8.82
CA ARG A 617 -2.83 22.17 9.46
C ARG A 617 -2.89 22.81 10.83
N ASP A 618 -2.40 22.07 11.82
CA ASP A 618 -2.35 22.56 13.17
C ASP A 618 -1.36 23.72 13.27
N LYS A 619 -1.86 24.80 13.86
CA LYS A 619 -1.01 25.89 14.33
C LYS A 619 -0.50 25.50 15.72
N TYR A 620 0.70 25.93 16.06
CA TYR A 620 1.19 25.85 17.44
C TYR A 620 0.11 26.37 18.42
N GLN A 621 -0.26 25.53 19.39
CA GLN A 621 -1.35 25.81 20.33
C GLN A 621 -0.87 26.38 21.66
N GLY A 622 0.45 26.49 21.86
CA GLY A 622 1.08 26.94 23.10
C GLY A 622 1.32 25.78 24.08
N ASN A 623 2.20 26.02 25.05
CA ASN A 623 2.61 25.07 26.09
C ASN A 623 2.12 25.51 27.48
N LYS A 624 0.84 25.85 27.61
CA LYS A 624 0.25 26.35 28.87
C LYS A 624 0.10 25.28 29.95
N TYR A 625 0.04 24.03 29.55
CA TYR A 625 -0.15 22.89 30.46
C TYR A 625 1.14 22.12 30.67
N ALA A 626 1.32 21.59 31.90
CA ALA A 626 2.42 20.67 32.16
C ALA A 626 2.26 19.40 31.33
N GLY A 627 3.37 18.85 30.85
CA GLY A 627 3.38 17.62 30.08
C GLY A 627 3.03 17.79 28.59
N VAL A 628 2.82 19.02 28.08
CA VAL A 628 2.58 19.26 26.65
C VAL A 628 3.86 19.78 25.99
N VAL A 629 4.36 19.05 25.01
CA VAL A 629 5.60 19.40 24.29
C VAL A 629 5.41 19.18 22.79
N THR A 630 5.97 20.10 21.99
CA THR A 630 5.95 20.00 20.55
C THR A 630 7.18 19.27 20.03
N GLY A 631 6.95 18.16 19.33
CA GLY A 631 7.96 17.43 18.57
C GLY A 631 7.87 17.71 17.09
N LEU A 632 8.84 17.20 16.34
CA LEU A 632 8.91 17.27 14.89
C LEU A 632 8.90 15.87 14.30
N ALA A 633 7.94 15.60 13.42
CA ALA A 633 7.82 14.36 12.68
C ALA A 633 8.11 14.57 11.20
N TRP A 634 8.59 13.51 10.57
CA TRP A 634 8.71 13.41 9.12
C TRP A 634 7.83 12.26 8.64
N THR A 635 7.08 12.49 7.58
CA THR A 635 6.21 11.51 6.94
C THR A 635 6.48 11.50 5.44
N ALA A 636 5.99 10.47 4.75
CA ALA A 636 6.07 10.40 3.29
C ALA A 636 5.43 11.61 2.57
N VAL A 637 4.69 12.46 3.26
CA VAL A 637 4.03 13.65 2.72
C VAL A 637 4.68 14.96 3.17
N GLY A 638 5.78 14.90 3.92
CA GLY A 638 6.56 16.06 4.40
C GLY A 638 6.66 16.10 5.92
N GLY A 639 7.20 17.22 6.43
CA GLY A 639 7.33 17.43 7.87
C GLY A 639 6.03 17.94 8.50
N GLU A 640 5.77 17.52 9.72
CA GLU A 640 4.63 17.94 10.56
C GLU A 640 5.09 18.20 11.98
N ILE A 641 4.38 19.09 12.69
CA ILE A 641 4.53 19.23 14.15
C ILE A 641 3.73 18.12 14.83
N LEU A 642 4.26 17.62 15.91
CA LEU A 642 3.66 16.55 16.70
C LEU A 642 3.51 17.02 18.14
N PHE A 643 2.31 16.98 18.69
CA PHE A 643 2.10 17.26 20.09
C PHE A 643 2.27 15.94 20.88
N ILE A 644 3.02 16.01 21.98
CA ILE A 644 3.12 14.93 22.95
C ILE A 644 2.54 15.44 24.25
N GLU A 645 1.53 14.77 24.75
CA GLU A 645 0.79 15.10 25.95
C GLU A 645 1.01 14.02 27.01
N THR A 646 1.61 14.38 28.11
CA THR A 646 1.78 13.47 29.24
C THR A 646 0.90 13.94 30.39
N SER A 647 0.07 13.06 30.89
CA SER A 647 -0.73 13.25 32.12
C SER A 647 -0.33 12.26 33.19
N VAL A 648 -0.49 12.66 34.44
CA VAL A 648 -0.23 11.83 35.60
C VAL A 648 -1.53 11.60 36.38
N SER A 649 -1.72 10.38 36.90
CA SER A 649 -2.89 9.99 37.66
C SER A 649 -2.49 9.06 38.82
N ARG A 650 -3.18 9.11 39.97
CA ARG A 650 -2.90 8.21 41.09
C ARG A 650 -3.08 6.75 40.65
N SER A 651 -2.11 5.89 40.95
CA SER A 651 -2.08 4.48 40.56
C SER A 651 -1.61 3.62 41.72
N LYS A 652 -2.04 2.36 41.78
CA LYS A 652 -1.53 1.36 42.75
C LYS A 652 -0.34 0.61 42.12
N GLY A 653 0.77 1.28 41.96
CA GLY A 653 2.00 0.75 41.35
C GLY A 653 2.35 1.43 39.99
N PRO A 654 3.58 1.16 39.50
CA PRO A 654 4.08 1.80 38.29
C PRO A 654 3.23 1.41 37.09
N LYS A 655 2.69 2.39 36.39
CA LYS A 655 1.86 2.18 35.19
C LYS A 655 2.25 3.18 34.10
N LEU A 656 2.60 2.65 32.90
CA LEU A 656 2.76 3.44 31.70
C LEU A 656 1.64 3.08 30.71
N THR A 657 0.90 4.07 30.28
CA THR A 657 -0.15 3.93 29.27
C THR A 657 0.23 4.76 28.05
N LEU A 658 0.18 4.16 26.85
CA LEU A 658 0.53 4.80 25.59
C LEU A 658 -0.68 4.77 24.67
N THR A 659 -1.06 5.92 24.11
CA THR A 659 -2.19 6.04 23.17
C THR A 659 -1.84 6.97 22.02
N GLY A 660 -2.51 6.85 20.86
CA GLY A 660 -2.30 7.68 19.68
C GLY A 660 -1.81 6.94 18.46
N ASN A 661 -2.07 5.61 18.36
CA ASN A 661 -1.68 4.75 17.25
C ASN A 661 -0.16 4.75 17.01
N LEU A 662 0.60 4.47 18.09
CA LEU A 662 2.06 4.45 18.10
C LEU A 662 2.57 3.10 17.60
N GLY A 663 3.56 3.12 16.70
CA GLY A 663 4.31 1.95 16.29
C GLY A 663 5.26 1.45 17.40
N ASP A 664 5.88 0.30 17.18
CA ASP A 664 6.65 -0.38 18.23
C ASP A 664 7.94 0.37 18.58
N VAL A 665 8.60 0.99 17.60
CA VAL A 665 9.81 1.80 17.83
C VAL A 665 9.49 3.03 18.70
N MET A 666 8.37 3.69 18.44
CA MET A 666 7.96 4.84 19.26
C MET A 666 7.53 4.46 20.66
N LYS A 667 6.91 3.28 20.84
CA LYS A 667 6.59 2.73 22.18
C LYS A 667 7.87 2.42 22.97
N GLU A 668 8.87 1.82 22.33
CA GLU A 668 10.18 1.56 22.92
C GLU A 668 10.86 2.87 23.34
N SER A 669 10.84 3.88 22.46
CA SER A 669 11.37 5.22 22.77
C SER A 669 10.68 5.85 23.99
N ALA A 670 9.38 5.64 24.17
CA ALA A 670 8.65 6.12 25.35
C ALA A 670 9.06 5.40 26.64
N VAL A 671 9.31 4.10 26.58
CA VAL A 671 9.84 3.32 27.71
C VAL A 671 11.25 3.80 28.07
N LEU A 672 12.13 3.97 27.08
CA LEU A 672 13.48 4.48 27.27
C LEU A 672 13.48 5.88 27.93
N ALA A 673 12.60 6.77 27.45
CA ALA A 673 12.44 8.10 28.02
C ALA A 673 12.00 8.06 29.49
N LEU A 674 11.05 7.21 29.84
CA LEU A 674 10.60 7.03 31.22
C LEU A 674 11.72 6.49 32.13
N GLU A 675 12.42 5.44 31.69
CA GLU A 675 13.50 4.84 32.47
C GLU A 675 14.67 5.81 32.64
N TYR A 676 14.94 6.67 31.64
CA TYR A 676 15.92 7.73 31.76
C TYR A 676 15.52 8.74 32.86
N ILE A 677 14.27 9.21 32.86
CA ILE A 677 13.74 10.16 33.86
C ILE A 677 13.77 9.54 35.28
N LYS A 678 13.41 8.28 35.42
CA LYS A 678 13.49 7.54 36.68
C LYS A 678 14.92 7.49 37.24
N SER A 679 15.89 7.15 36.37
CA SER A 679 17.29 7.04 36.79
C SER A 679 17.93 8.39 37.13
N HIS A 680 17.31 9.51 36.72
CA HIS A 680 17.78 10.88 36.97
C HIS A 680 16.77 11.72 37.77
N ALA A 681 15.91 11.07 38.55
CA ALA A 681 14.90 11.76 39.39
C ALA A 681 15.51 12.82 40.29
N ASP A 682 16.65 12.53 40.89
CA ASP A 682 17.38 13.45 41.78
C ASP A 682 17.75 14.77 41.09
N THR A 683 18.13 14.72 39.81
CA THR A 683 18.51 15.93 39.05
C THR A 683 17.30 16.83 38.75
N LEU A 684 16.09 16.28 38.83
CA LEU A 684 14.83 16.98 38.64
C LEU A 684 14.16 17.34 39.96
N ASN A 685 14.79 17.06 41.12
CA ASN A 685 14.24 17.19 42.47
C ASN A 685 12.91 16.44 42.63
N LEU A 686 12.80 15.24 42.07
CA LEU A 686 11.65 14.38 42.16
C LEU A 686 11.86 13.30 43.21
N ASP A 687 10.87 13.10 44.08
CA ASP A 687 10.84 11.93 44.96
C ASP A 687 10.65 10.66 44.13
N TYR A 688 11.59 9.73 44.22
CA TYR A 688 11.54 8.47 43.46
C TYR A 688 10.23 7.69 43.66
N ARG A 689 9.62 7.79 44.85
CA ARG A 689 8.35 7.13 45.18
C ARG A 689 7.16 7.59 44.32
N VAL A 690 7.28 8.73 43.67
CA VAL A 690 6.26 9.24 42.73
C VAL A 690 5.97 8.19 41.62
N PHE A 691 6.95 7.45 41.17
CA PHE A 691 6.78 6.43 40.10
C PHE A 691 5.97 5.21 40.57
N ASP A 692 5.88 4.96 41.86
CA ASP A 692 5.09 3.86 42.42
C ASP A 692 3.65 4.26 42.72
N HIS A 693 3.40 5.55 42.98
CA HIS A 693 2.09 6.08 43.36
C HIS A 693 1.34 6.76 42.21
N TRP A 694 2.04 7.10 41.12
CA TRP A 694 1.45 7.80 39.99
C TRP A 694 1.67 7.04 38.70
N GLY A 695 0.57 6.77 37.98
CA GLY A 695 0.59 6.24 36.60
C GLY A 695 0.82 7.36 35.62
N ILE A 696 1.62 7.09 34.60
CA ILE A 696 1.97 8.02 33.52
C ILE A 696 1.21 7.60 32.28
N HIS A 697 0.50 8.56 31.68
CA HIS A 697 -0.20 8.34 30.41
C HIS A 697 0.35 9.31 29.37
N ILE A 698 0.91 8.78 28.30
CA ILE A 698 1.41 9.55 27.17
C ILE A 698 0.43 9.38 26.02
N HIS A 699 -0.08 10.50 25.52
CA HIS A 699 -0.96 10.56 24.39
C HIS A 699 -0.32 11.37 23.26
N VAL A 700 -0.41 10.84 22.03
CA VAL A 700 -0.01 11.58 20.83
C VAL A 700 -1.26 11.75 19.98
N PRO A 701 -1.83 12.97 19.90
CA PRO A 701 -3.05 13.25 19.16
C PRO A 701 -3.03 12.79 17.70
N GLU A 702 -4.18 12.79 17.02
CA GLU A 702 -4.38 12.30 15.64
C GLU A 702 -4.18 10.79 15.49
N GLY A 703 -4.89 9.98 16.26
CA GLY A 703 -4.81 8.52 16.24
C GLY A 703 -5.16 7.84 14.92
N ALA A 704 -5.73 8.56 13.95
CA ALA A 704 -6.02 8.06 12.62
C ALA A 704 -4.76 7.85 11.76
N THR A 705 -3.65 8.56 12.08
CA THR A 705 -2.37 8.43 11.37
C THR A 705 -1.41 7.61 12.23
N PRO A 706 -0.89 6.47 11.72
CA PRO A 706 0.15 5.72 12.41
C PRO A 706 1.41 6.58 12.60
N LYS A 707 2.01 6.51 13.79
CA LYS A 707 3.23 7.24 14.14
C LYS A 707 4.26 6.26 14.65
N ASP A 708 5.42 6.24 14.00
CA ASP A 708 6.51 5.37 14.41
C ASP A 708 7.87 6.06 14.22
N GLY A 709 8.86 5.64 14.99
CA GLY A 709 10.23 6.12 14.90
C GLY A 709 10.81 6.59 16.24
N PRO A 710 12.15 6.57 16.38
CA PRO A 710 12.84 6.90 17.62
C PRO A 710 13.00 8.41 17.83
N SER A 711 12.73 9.24 16.82
CA SER A 711 13.07 10.69 16.81
C SER A 711 12.28 11.57 17.78
N ALA A 712 11.27 11.00 18.46
CA ALA A 712 10.50 11.69 19.49
C ALA A 712 11.07 11.52 20.90
N GLY A 713 12.20 10.85 21.08
CA GLY A 713 12.75 10.48 22.38
C GLY A 713 12.96 11.67 23.32
N ILE A 714 13.65 12.72 22.85
CA ILE A 714 13.84 13.93 23.67
C ILE A 714 12.53 14.67 23.97
N THR A 715 11.57 14.65 23.05
CA THR A 715 10.26 15.26 23.22
C THR A 715 9.45 14.54 24.29
N ILE A 716 9.45 13.20 24.26
CA ILE A 716 8.76 12.36 25.24
C ILE A 716 9.41 12.54 26.63
N ALA A 717 10.75 12.51 26.69
CA ALA A 717 11.47 12.72 27.97
C ALA A 717 11.14 14.10 28.57
N THR A 718 11.12 15.16 27.76
CA THR A 718 10.75 16.51 28.22
C THR A 718 9.29 16.58 28.66
N SER A 719 8.38 15.91 27.94
CA SER A 719 6.97 15.84 28.30
C SER A 719 6.76 15.13 29.65
N ILE A 720 7.42 13.99 29.88
CA ILE A 720 7.39 13.27 31.18
C ILE A 720 7.98 14.15 32.29
N ALA A 721 9.14 14.77 32.06
CA ALA A 721 9.79 15.63 33.05
C ALA A 721 8.90 16.85 33.39
N SER A 722 8.28 17.51 32.42
CA SER A 722 7.33 18.60 32.61
C SER A 722 6.12 18.16 33.44
N ALA A 723 5.53 16.99 33.09
CA ALA A 723 4.37 16.45 33.80
C ALA A 723 4.68 16.11 35.30
N LEU A 724 5.85 15.52 35.57
CA LEU A 724 6.26 15.11 36.92
C LEU A 724 6.75 16.29 37.75
N THR A 725 7.40 17.28 37.16
CA THR A 725 7.86 18.47 37.89
C THR A 725 6.81 19.57 37.95
N GLN A 726 5.74 19.44 37.16
CA GLN A 726 4.72 20.47 36.94
C GLN A 726 5.28 21.83 36.45
N ARG A 727 6.47 21.77 35.81
CA ARG A 727 7.15 22.92 35.24
C ARG A 727 6.67 23.18 33.83
N ARG A 728 6.50 24.44 33.49
CA ARG A 728 6.08 24.86 32.17
C ARG A 728 7.20 24.66 31.12
N VAL A 729 6.84 24.22 29.93
CA VAL A 729 7.76 24.16 28.79
C VAL A 729 7.79 25.51 28.08
N ARG A 730 8.96 25.94 27.62
CA ARG A 730 9.16 27.21 26.89
C ARG A 730 8.24 27.27 25.67
N ASP A 731 7.66 28.46 25.41
CA ASP A 731 6.81 28.69 24.25
C ASP A 731 7.61 28.71 22.95
N HIS A 732 6.94 28.36 21.83
CA HIS A 732 7.50 28.36 20.47
C HIS A 732 8.76 27.49 20.31
N ILE A 733 8.91 26.45 21.12
CA ILE A 733 9.98 25.49 21.03
C ILE A 733 9.47 24.18 20.43
N ALA A 734 10.27 23.58 19.56
CA ALA A 734 10.06 22.20 19.12
C ALA A 734 11.37 21.42 19.19
N MET A 735 11.27 20.10 19.27
CA MET A 735 12.45 19.28 19.42
C MET A 735 12.36 17.98 18.67
N THR A 736 13.51 17.44 18.26
CA THR A 736 13.64 16.14 17.63
C THR A 736 14.99 15.54 17.95
N GLY A 737 15.02 14.27 18.34
CA GLY A 737 16.23 13.53 18.69
C GLY A 737 15.88 12.19 19.29
N GLU A 738 16.67 11.20 18.99
CA GLU A 738 16.63 9.89 19.62
C GLU A 738 17.44 9.94 20.93
N ILE A 739 17.01 9.19 21.93
CA ILE A 739 17.72 9.12 23.21
C ILE A 739 18.27 7.72 23.48
N THR A 740 19.38 7.67 24.19
CA THR A 740 19.92 6.43 24.75
C THR A 740 19.65 6.36 26.24
N LEU A 741 19.76 5.18 26.84
CA LEU A 741 19.65 4.99 28.32
C LEU A 741 20.65 5.84 29.10
N ARG A 742 21.79 6.23 28.49
CA ARG A 742 22.79 7.10 29.12
C ARG A 742 22.50 8.60 28.95
N GLY A 743 21.39 8.93 28.26
CA GLY A 743 20.95 10.30 28.03
C GLY A 743 21.63 11.00 26.86
N ARG A 744 22.43 10.31 26.03
CA ARG A 744 22.97 10.89 24.79
C ARG A 744 21.85 11.10 23.80
N VAL A 745 21.89 12.23 23.09
CA VAL A 745 20.95 12.58 22.01
C VAL A 745 21.58 12.19 20.67
N LEU A 746 20.98 11.25 19.97
CA LEU A 746 21.44 10.74 18.68
C LEU A 746 20.83 11.54 17.53
N PRO A 747 21.53 11.59 16.36
CA PRO A 747 21.02 12.26 15.18
C PRO A 747 19.80 11.54 14.58
N VAL A 748 18.96 12.29 13.89
CA VAL A 748 17.71 11.81 13.27
C VAL A 748 17.59 12.28 11.83
N GLY A 749 16.81 11.57 11.01
CA GLY A 749 16.59 11.90 9.62
C GLY A 749 15.42 12.88 9.38
N GLY A 750 15.27 13.33 8.11
CA GLY A 750 14.20 14.22 7.68
C GLY A 750 14.30 15.62 8.25
N ILE A 751 15.52 16.11 8.47
CA ILE A 751 15.78 17.39 9.16
C ILE A 751 15.20 18.57 8.39
N LYS A 752 15.42 18.63 7.09
CA LYS A 752 14.92 19.73 6.24
C LYS A 752 13.40 19.87 6.32
N GLU A 753 12.68 18.77 6.21
CA GLU A 753 11.22 18.74 6.29
C GLU A 753 10.72 19.12 7.69
N LYS A 754 11.35 18.62 8.74
CA LYS A 754 11.02 18.91 10.14
C LYS A 754 11.17 20.39 10.46
N ILE A 755 12.30 20.99 10.04
CA ILE A 755 12.58 22.42 10.28
C ILE A 755 11.55 23.29 9.58
N LEU A 756 11.21 22.97 8.33
CA LEU A 756 10.22 23.74 7.58
C LEU A 756 8.82 23.60 8.16
N ALA A 757 8.49 22.44 8.71
CA ALA A 757 7.24 22.26 9.44
C ALA A 757 7.21 23.13 10.70
N ALA A 758 8.31 23.17 11.47
CA ALA A 758 8.44 24.04 12.63
C ALA A 758 8.26 25.51 12.26
N LYS A 759 8.94 25.99 11.21
CA LYS A 759 8.83 27.38 10.71
C LYS A 759 7.38 27.72 10.33
N ARG A 760 6.70 26.86 9.58
CA ARG A 760 5.29 27.04 9.19
C ARG A 760 4.34 27.09 10.38
N ALA A 761 4.63 26.32 11.43
CA ALA A 761 3.85 26.29 12.67
C ALA A 761 4.10 27.53 13.57
N GLY A 762 5.06 28.38 13.24
CA GLY A 762 5.44 29.56 14.03
C GLY A 762 6.35 29.24 15.22
N ILE A 763 7.07 28.11 15.15
CA ILE A 763 8.15 27.78 16.10
C ILE A 763 9.35 28.66 15.79
N THR A 764 10.04 29.14 16.84
CA THR A 764 11.24 29.97 16.72
C THR A 764 12.49 29.23 17.19
N ASP A 765 12.35 28.31 18.12
CA ASP A 765 13.45 27.60 18.76
C ASP A 765 13.37 26.10 18.47
N ILE A 766 14.46 25.53 17.97
CA ILE A 766 14.51 24.12 17.61
C ILE A 766 15.66 23.46 18.35
N MET A 767 15.34 22.41 19.13
CA MET A 767 16.35 21.58 19.80
C MET A 767 16.61 20.31 18.98
N ILE A 768 17.87 20.05 18.72
CA ILE A 768 18.32 18.98 17.84
C ILE A 768 19.70 18.46 18.26
N SER A 769 20.01 17.20 17.91
CA SER A 769 21.33 16.61 18.16
C SER A 769 22.45 17.42 17.55
N GLU A 770 23.58 17.54 18.28
CA GLU A 770 24.81 18.14 17.75
C GLU A 770 25.27 17.47 16.46
N ASP A 771 25.12 16.16 16.36
CA ASP A 771 25.50 15.38 15.17
C ASP A 771 24.68 15.73 13.89
N ASN A 772 23.51 16.42 14.05
CA ASN A 772 22.72 16.95 12.91
C ASN A 772 23.13 18.35 12.47
N ARG A 773 24.17 18.98 13.04
CA ARG A 773 24.65 20.31 12.63
C ARG A 773 24.93 20.39 11.13
N LYS A 774 25.58 19.36 10.57
CA LYS A 774 25.88 19.26 9.14
C LYS A 774 24.63 19.32 8.26
N ASP A 775 23.52 18.71 8.72
CA ASP A 775 22.26 18.68 7.97
C ASP A 775 21.60 20.06 7.94
N ILE A 776 21.82 20.88 8.98
CA ILE A 776 21.34 22.28 9.06
C ILE A 776 22.17 23.17 8.14
N GLU A 777 23.50 23.00 8.12
CA GLU A 777 24.41 23.76 7.27
C GLU A 777 24.15 23.55 5.77
N ASP A 778 23.63 22.37 5.41
CA ASP A 778 23.23 22.01 4.04
C ASP A 778 21.89 22.68 3.60
N ILE A 779 21.14 23.29 4.54
CA ILE A 779 19.87 23.95 4.22
C ILE A 779 20.13 25.39 3.79
N ASN A 780 19.54 25.81 2.66
CA ASN A 780 19.64 27.18 2.19
C ASN A 780 19.18 28.19 3.27
N ALA A 781 20.01 29.19 3.56
CA ALA A 781 19.83 30.15 4.64
C ALA A 781 18.44 30.82 4.67
N ARG A 782 17.83 31.09 3.51
CA ARG A 782 16.48 31.69 3.42
C ARG A 782 15.38 30.82 4.03
N TYR A 783 15.58 29.50 4.08
CA TYR A 783 14.58 28.58 4.66
C TYR A 783 14.66 28.51 6.18
N ILE A 784 15.82 28.80 6.75
CA ILE A 784 16.07 28.77 8.20
C ILE A 784 16.06 30.15 8.84
N GLU A 785 15.90 31.22 8.06
CA GLU A 785 15.83 32.58 8.55
C GLU A 785 14.70 32.75 9.58
N GLY A 786 15.02 33.34 10.75
CA GLY A 786 14.10 33.52 11.88
C GLY A 786 13.99 32.29 12.82
N LEU A 787 14.79 31.24 12.62
CA LEU A 787 14.88 30.09 13.51
C LEU A 787 16.19 30.11 14.31
N SER A 788 16.10 29.73 15.58
CA SER A 788 17.24 29.54 16.48
C SER A 788 17.46 28.05 16.72
N PHE A 789 18.66 27.56 16.45
CA PHE A 789 18.99 26.14 16.66
C PHE A 789 19.78 25.95 17.95
N HIS A 790 19.30 25.04 18.80
CA HIS A 790 19.93 24.62 20.03
C HIS A 790 20.45 23.20 19.86
N PHE A 791 21.73 23.10 19.59
CA PHE A 791 22.39 21.81 19.44
C PHE A 791 22.70 21.18 20.79
N VAL A 792 22.30 19.94 20.99
CA VAL A 792 22.40 19.24 22.28
C VAL A 792 23.07 17.88 22.13
N GLU A 793 23.88 17.53 23.10
CA GLU A 793 24.52 16.20 23.18
C GLU A 793 23.79 15.30 24.17
N ASN A 794 23.18 15.89 25.22
CA ASN A 794 22.58 15.15 26.32
C ASN A 794 21.14 15.64 26.63
N VAL A 795 20.32 14.74 27.12
CA VAL A 795 18.92 15.04 27.55
C VAL A 795 18.90 16.08 28.67
N GLN A 796 19.91 16.13 29.56
CA GLN A 796 19.99 17.13 30.61
C GLN A 796 20.06 18.56 30.06
N ASP A 797 20.76 18.77 28.94
CA ASP A 797 20.83 20.09 28.28
C ASP A 797 19.48 20.45 27.68
N VAL A 798 18.77 19.43 27.12
CA VAL A 798 17.39 19.63 26.63
C VAL A 798 16.48 20.08 27.78
N LEU A 799 16.46 19.36 28.89
CA LEU A 799 15.59 19.65 30.02
C LEU A 799 15.91 21.02 30.65
N ARG A 800 17.20 21.36 30.77
CA ARG A 800 17.64 22.64 31.32
C ARG A 800 17.17 23.83 30.47
N PHE A 801 17.19 23.69 29.16
CA PHE A 801 16.78 24.77 28.26
C PHE A 801 15.24 24.80 28.09
N ALA A 802 14.60 23.65 27.94
CA ALA A 802 13.17 23.57 27.61
C ALA A 802 12.25 23.83 28.79
N LEU A 803 12.62 23.39 30.00
CA LEU A 803 11.80 23.55 31.20
C LEU A 803 12.09 24.90 31.89
N LEU A 804 11.04 25.70 32.06
CA LEU A 804 11.11 26.93 32.84
C LEU A 804 11.06 26.60 34.33
N ASP A 805 11.57 27.50 35.22
CA ASP A 805 11.47 27.31 36.67
C ASP A 805 10.06 27.56 37.20
N GLU A 806 9.20 28.17 36.40
CA GLU A 806 7.80 28.44 36.72
C GLU A 806 6.95 27.15 36.62
N LYS A 807 6.16 26.88 37.65
CA LYS A 807 5.12 25.87 37.61
C LYS A 807 3.89 26.36 36.84
N VAL A 808 3.09 25.43 36.32
CA VAL A 808 1.81 25.77 35.67
C VAL A 808 0.80 26.32 36.71
N GLU A 809 -0.19 27.09 36.25
CA GLU A 809 -1.17 27.81 37.09
C GLU A 809 -1.94 26.87 38.05
N HIS A 810 -2.18 25.61 37.69
CA HIS A 810 -2.89 24.62 38.47
C HIS A 810 -2.00 23.37 38.65
N ALA A 811 -0.81 23.57 39.26
CA ALA A 811 0.14 22.48 39.47
C ALA A 811 -0.44 21.43 40.42
N ILE A 812 -0.37 20.18 40.00
CA ILE A 812 -0.77 19.01 40.78
C ILE A 812 0.29 18.78 41.86
N ASP A 813 -0.13 18.59 43.10
CA ASP A 813 0.75 18.16 44.17
C ASP A 813 1.02 16.66 44.06
N LEU A 814 2.26 16.34 43.74
CA LEU A 814 2.74 14.95 43.54
C LEU A 814 3.49 14.44 44.78
N THR A 815 3.49 15.17 45.89
CA THR A 815 4.11 14.75 47.14
C THR A 815 3.55 13.41 47.61
N VAL A 816 4.44 12.48 47.94
CA VAL A 816 4.07 11.16 48.51
C VAL A 816 4.16 11.27 50.02
N GLU A 817 3.02 11.20 50.70
CA GLU A 817 2.99 11.16 52.15
C GLU A 817 3.64 9.87 52.66
N ASP A 818 4.39 9.93 53.76
CA ASP A 818 4.99 8.75 54.36
C ASP A 818 3.92 7.84 54.94
N ASP A 819 3.73 6.67 54.39
CA ASP A 819 2.84 5.60 54.92
C ASP A 819 3.16 5.17 56.40
N SER A 820 4.19 5.77 57.00
CA SER A 820 4.56 5.52 58.37
C SER A 820 3.55 6.06 59.40
N ALA A 821 2.63 6.98 59.01
CA ALA A 821 1.61 7.52 59.92
C ALA A 821 0.39 6.59 60.08
N ASP A 822 -0.01 5.87 59.04
CA ASP A 822 -1.22 5.03 59.10
C ASP A 822 -0.99 3.69 59.86
N ASN A 823 0.27 3.19 59.98
CA ASN A 823 0.57 2.01 60.77
C ASN A 823 0.62 2.26 62.30
N SER A 824 0.80 3.50 62.75
CA SER A 824 0.79 3.83 64.18
C SER A 824 -0.63 3.83 64.75
N ASP A 825 -1.64 4.22 63.98
CA ASP A 825 -3.04 4.23 64.44
C ASP A 825 -3.70 2.84 64.28
N ALA A 826 -3.34 2.05 63.28
CA ALA A 826 -3.78 0.65 63.20
C ALA A 826 -3.19 -0.22 64.31
N HIS A 827 -1.95 0.05 64.78
CA HIS A 827 -1.34 -0.65 65.89
C HIS A 827 -1.92 -0.19 67.26
N LYS A 828 -2.33 1.07 67.40
CA LYS A 828 -3.04 1.55 68.62
C LYS A 828 -4.45 0.95 68.65
N GLN A 829 -5.21 0.93 67.57
CA GLN A 829 -6.53 0.27 67.54
C GLN A 829 -6.46 -1.24 67.77
N ALA A 830 -5.43 -1.92 67.27
CA ALA A 830 -5.22 -3.36 67.50
C ALA A 830 -4.78 -3.70 68.94
N THR A 831 -4.06 -2.78 69.59
CA THR A 831 -3.70 -2.94 71.01
C THR A 831 -4.88 -2.62 71.95
N ASP A 832 -5.68 -1.61 71.70
CA ASP A 832 -6.88 -1.25 72.44
C ASP A 832 -7.97 -2.34 72.27
N ASN A 833 -8.15 -2.94 71.09
CA ASN A 833 -9.06 -4.09 70.94
C ASN A 833 -8.58 -5.36 71.63
N LYS A 834 -7.27 -5.59 71.77
CA LYS A 834 -6.75 -6.74 72.58
C LYS A 834 -6.92 -6.52 74.06
N VAL A 835 -6.88 -5.31 74.62
CA VAL A 835 -7.17 -4.94 75.96
C VAL A 835 -8.67 -5.03 76.25
N ALA A 836 -9.54 -4.58 75.33
CA ALA A 836 -11.00 -4.67 75.45
C ALA A 836 -11.50 -6.15 75.42
N VAL A 837 -10.91 -7.02 74.58
CA VAL A 837 -11.26 -8.45 74.50
C VAL A 837 -10.73 -9.22 75.73
N ARG A 838 -9.69 -8.74 76.44
CA ARG A 838 -9.19 -9.34 77.71
C ARG A 838 -10.03 -9.00 78.93
N LEU A 839 -10.60 -7.78 78.99
CA LEU A 839 -11.53 -7.32 80.01
C LEU A 839 -12.93 -7.94 79.91
N LEU A 840 -13.32 -8.48 78.77
CA LEU A 840 -14.58 -9.20 78.51
C LEU A 840 -14.49 -10.70 78.79
N LYS A 841 -13.31 -11.27 79.06
CA LYS A 841 -13.11 -12.68 79.41
C LYS A 841 -12.89 -12.88 80.95
N GLU A 842 -12.85 -11.77 81.71
CA GLU A 842 -12.73 -11.84 83.17
C GLU A 842 -14.02 -11.32 83.90
N LYS A 843 -15.16 -11.32 83.16
CA LYS A 843 -16.48 -11.16 83.78
C LYS A 843 -17.35 -12.37 83.58
#